data_29e6cfa9a29baf80c72820ded0895fdc
#
_entry.id   29e6cfa9a29baf80c72820ded0895fdc
#
_cell.length_a   1.000
_cell.length_b   1.000
_cell.length_c   1.000
_cell.angle_alpha   90.00
_cell.angle_beta   90.00
_cell.angle_gamma   90.00
#
_symmetry.space_group_name_H-M   'P 1'
#
loop_
_entity.id
_entity.type
_entity.pdbx_description
1 polymer ?
#
loop_
_entity_poly.entity_id
_entity_poly.type
_entity_poly.pdbx_seq_one_letter_code
_entity_poly.pdbx_strand_id
1 'polypeptide(L)'
;MSLHPIKALDHVIDEYADYLRTEFRAKDPKLRAALEAELDAPRFLAQEPFYQAHRPFKSGKAWRELPIDVKLAKVMEDRSGVQTAYLHQSEAIAELLSTVAKPVVVTTGTGSGKTEAFLLPVIENAWQDATRFKKPGLTAILVYPMNALANDQELRINQYLEDAGLAGTITVAKYDRGTSQADREKLRKSPPHILLTNYMMLEYLLVRPADREAIFANHRCRFLVLDEVHTYRGILGSNIALLVRRLKVHLARAKQDWKPDVSDEERPKRYPGLVPVGTSATIKTVAEEGLSHEERIHQRDQAVQEFFGTLVGVEPGTIRVFGEELQDIAIPGEAAYPKKPGSVDIDTLNVSNGEAVRQALCRLAGLPADTLIDQAARRYRLLWDLNRWLIARPMSTSQIIAQMKAEVPQRKDTTEDQLRAEVEAALTIGAALPDGTPGALRLRAHRFIRGGWQFHRCINPDCGKLYPMGEEKCSACHYDTAPLYLCRNCGADYLRLVGDPDAPLHPSAKPDEGPEWMVYELGRFEGVDADEEDDTEDEGNGSEAGRRRSRKMPEQIKKRPLLDSSLDPQGLRFSANPENYPVKVTLVPARTRCLCCGGTAGSRNVITPVSLGTSAAVKVVVRGWSKPWPRRTATGPVTTARNGSWSSATAARTPPTRRGS
;
A
#
# COMPACT_ATOMS: atom_id res chain seq x y z
N MET A 1 9.21 -14.41 -8.02
CA MET A 1 8.85 -15.26 -6.87
C MET A 1 7.33 -15.23 -6.74
N SER A 2 6.66 -16.38 -6.88
CA SER A 2 5.24 -16.47 -6.58
C SER A 2 5.05 -16.37 -5.05
N LEU A 3 4.28 -15.37 -4.61
CA LEU A 3 3.96 -15.19 -3.20
C LEU A 3 2.90 -16.22 -2.78
N HIS A 4 3.12 -16.89 -1.66
CA HIS A 4 2.11 -17.77 -1.06
C HIS A 4 0.97 -16.90 -0.52
N PRO A 5 -0.25 -16.96 -1.10
CA PRO A 5 -1.30 -15.96 -0.86
C PRO A 5 -1.80 -15.93 0.60
N ILE A 6 -1.74 -17.06 1.32
CA ILE A 6 -2.19 -17.17 2.70
C ILE A 6 -1.06 -16.79 3.65
N LYS A 7 0.08 -17.46 3.57
CA LYS A 7 1.22 -17.24 4.47
C LYS A 7 1.80 -15.84 4.44
N ALA A 8 1.76 -15.18 3.27
CA ALA A 8 2.22 -13.80 3.14
C ALA A 8 1.48 -12.87 4.09
N LEU A 9 0.17 -13.04 4.15
CA LEU A 9 -0.69 -12.20 4.99
C LEU A 9 -0.55 -12.55 6.47
N ASP A 10 -0.41 -13.83 6.81
CA ASP A 10 -0.24 -14.27 8.20
C ASP A 10 1.10 -13.79 8.77
N HIS A 11 2.19 -13.96 8.02
CA HIS A 11 3.50 -13.45 8.42
C HIS A 11 3.52 -11.95 8.72
N VAL A 12 2.84 -11.14 7.90
CA VAL A 12 2.73 -9.70 8.13
C VAL A 12 1.99 -9.39 9.45
N ILE A 13 0.97 -10.18 9.79
CA ILE A 13 0.23 -9.99 11.03
C ILE A 13 1.08 -10.43 12.24
N ASP A 14 1.81 -11.52 12.12
CA ASP A 14 2.73 -11.99 13.16
C ASP A 14 3.82 -10.94 13.46
N GLU A 15 4.47 -10.40 12.43
CA GLU A 15 5.44 -9.30 12.57
C GLU A 15 4.82 -8.04 13.21
N TYR A 16 3.55 -7.77 12.89
CA TYR A 16 2.82 -6.66 13.51
C TYR A 16 2.51 -6.93 14.98
N ALA A 17 2.09 -8.14 15.32
CA ALA A 17 1.86 -8.55 16.71
C ALA A 17 3.16 -8.49 17.54
N ASP A 18 4.27 -8.98 17.00
CA ASP A 18 5.57 -8.95 17.66
C ASP A 18 6.07 -7.52 17.89
N TYR A 19 5.86 -6.63 16.93
CA TYR A 19 6.13 -5.21 17.13
C TYR A 19 5.31 -4.64 18.29
N LEU A 20 4.01 -4.96 18.38
CA LEU A 20 3.15 -4.46 19.46
C LEU A 20 3.55 -5.01 20.82
N ARG A 21 3.90 -6.30 20.92
CA ARG A 21 4.42 -6.92 22.16
C ARG A 21 5.71 -6.25 22.63
N THR A 22 6.55 -5.83 21.68
CA THR A 22 7.79 -5.12 22.00
C THR A 22 7.55 -3.68 22.45
N GLU A 23 6.65 -2.97 21.78
CA GLU A 23 6.35 -1.55 22.08
C GLU A 23 5.54 -1.38 23.38
N PHE A 24 4.66 -2.33 23.71
CA PHE A 24 3.74 -2.25 24.85
C PHE A 24 4.04 -3.29 25.94
N ARG A 25 5.31 -3.37 26.34
CA ARG A 25 5.74 -4.28 27.41
C ARG A 25 5.39 -3.69 28.79
N ALA A 26 4.33 -4.18 29.41
CA ALA A 26 3.98 -3.80 30.79
C ALA A 26 4.93 -4.41 31.82
N LYS A 27 5.27 -3.66 32.89
CA LYS A 27 6.07 -4.16 34.03
C LYS A 27 5.28 -5.16 34.87
N ASP A 28 4.01 -4.87 35.13
CA ASP A 28 3.10 -5.76 35.84
C ASP A 28 2.86 -7.05 35.05
N PRO A 29 3.18 -8.25 35.61
CA PRO A 29 2.99 -9.51 34.89
C PRO A 29 1.53 -9.81 34.52
N LYS A 30 0.55 -9.43 35.40
CA LYS A 30 -0.87 -9.65 35.13
C LYS A 30 -1.35 -8.77 33.99
N LEU A 31 -0.95 -7.49 33.97
CA LEU A 31 -1.28 -6.56 32.91
C LEU A 31 -0.60 -6.99 31.58
N ARG A 32 0.64 -7.47 31.65
CA ARG A 32 1.35 -7.99 30.47
C ARG A 32 0.61 -9.18 29.87
N ALA A 33 0.26 -10.18 30.67
CA ALA A 33 -0.49 -11.35 30.22
C ALA A 33 -1.87 -10.96 29.64
N ALA A 34 -2.55 -9.98 30.25
CA ALA A 34 -3.83 -9.48 29.74
C ALA A 34 -3.68 -8.75 28.39
N LEU A 35 -2.63 -7.93 28.22
CA LEU A 35 -2.32 -7.28 26.92
C LEU A 35 -1.99 -8.31 25.83
N GLU A 36 -1.18 -9.32 26.16
CA GLU A 36 -0.85 -10.41 25.22
C GLU A 36 -2.10 -11.20 24.82
N ALA A 37 -2.97 -11.53 25.78
CA ALA A 37 -4.22 -12.23 25.50
C ALA A 37 -5.16 -11.42 24.59
N GLU A 38 -5.23 -10.11 24.74
CA GLU A 38 -6.02 -9.25 23.84
C GLU A 38 -5.40 -9.16 22.43
N LEU A 39 -4.06 -9.07 22.33
CA LEU A 39 -3.37 -9.06 21.04
C LEU A 39 -3.53 -10.39 20.29
N ASP A 40 -3.58 -11.51 21.01
CA ASP A 40 -3.78 -12.85 20.46
C ASP A 40 -5.27 -13.20 20.24
N ALA A 41 -6.18 -12.33 20.68
CA ALA A 41 -7.61 -12.56 20.50
C ALA A 41 -7.98 -12.67 19.03
N PRO A 42 -8.75 -13.68 18.61
CA PRO A 42 -9.15 -13.88 17.23
C PRO A 42 -9.78 -12.61 16.65
N ARG A 43 -9.30 -12.19 15.47
CA ARG A 43 -9.79 -11.01 14.74
C ARG A 43 -9.53 -9.65 15.43
N PHE A 44 -8.73 -9.60 16.48
CA PHE A 44 -8.39 -8.32 17.11
C PHE A 44 -7.48 -7.46 16.20
N LEU A 45 -6.33 -7.98 15.80
CA LEU A 45 -5.37 -7.24 14.97
C LEU A 45 -5.78 -7.21 13.49
N ALA A 46 -6.38 -8.27 12.99
CA ALA A 46 -6.78 -8.36 11.59
C ALA A 46 -8.03 -9.23 11.43
N GLN A 47 -8.85 -8.87 10.46
CA GLN A 47 -9.97 -9.72 10.04
C GLN A 47 -9.46 -10.93 9.25
N GLU A 48 -10.34 -11.93 9.05
CA GLU A 48 -10.10 -13.01 8.13
C GLU A 48 -9.84 -12.45 6.71
N PRO A 49 -8.86 -12.99 5.96
CA PRO A 49 -8.58 -12.51 4.62
C PRO A 49 -9.74 -12.78 3.67
N PHE A 50 -10.00 -11.83 2.77
CA PHE A 50 -10.93 -11.98 1.66
C PHE A 50 -10.15 -12.19 0.38
N TYR A 51 -10.56 -13.17 -0.40
CA TYR A 51 -9.99 -13.49 -1.69
C TYR A 51 -10.92 -13.04 -2.79
N GLN A 52 -10.35 -12.47 -3.85
CA GLN A 52 -11.05 -12.10 -5.07
C GLN A 52 -10.25 -12.63 -6.25
N ALA A 53 -10.93 -13.28 -7.19
CA ALA A 53 -10.33 -13.70 -8.44
C ALA A 53 -10.65 -12.69 -9.55
N HIS A 54 -9.75 -12.59 -10.52
CA HIS A 54 -9.95 -11.81 -11.73
C HIS A 54 -9.94 -12.72 -12.95
N ARG A 55 -10.81 -12.43 -13.91
CA ARG A 55 -10.72 -13.07 -15.22
C ARG A 55 -9.42 -12.66 -15.89
N PRO A 56 -8.79 -13.53 -16.69
CA PRO A 56 -7.68 -13.14 -17.56
C PRO A 56 -8.14 -12.06 -18.54
N PHE A 57 -7.26 -11.13 -18.85
CA PHE A 57 -7.51 -10.19 -19.94
C PHE A 57 -7.45 -10.91 -21.27
N LYS A 58 -8.26 -10.51 -22.25
CA LYS A 58 -8.16 -11.01 -23.61
C LYS A 58 -6.79 -10.64 -24.20
N SER A 59 -6.16 -11.61 -24.84
CA SER A 59 -4.92 -11.39 -25.60
C SER A 59 -5.22 -10.58 -26.85
N GLY A 60 -4.36 -9.61 -27.12
CA GLY A 60 -4.32 -8.84 -28.37
C GLY A 60 -3.25 -9.38 -29.32
N LYS A 61 -2.60 -8.46 -30.04
CA LYS A 61 -1.51 -8.77 -30.99
C LYS A 61 -0.22 -9.14 -30.26
N ALA A 62 0.67 -9.87 -30.94
CA ALA A 62 2.04 -10.05 -30.48
C ALA A 62 2.75 -8.69 -30.39
N TRP A 63 3.67 -8.55 -29.42
CA TRP A 63 4.40 -7.29 -29.25
C TRP A 63 5.12 -6.84 -30.52
N ARG A 64 5.64 -7.80 -31.30
CA ARG A 64 6.34 -7.55 -32.59
C ARG A 64 5.42 -7.16 -33.73
N GLU A 65 4.13 -7.38 -33.62
CA GLU A 65 3.13 -6.97 -34.61
C GLU A 65 2.58 -5.56 -34.36
N LEU A 66 2.92 -4.98 -33.21
CA LEU A 66 2.54 -3.62 -32.88
C LEU A 66 3.43 -2.61 -33.59
N PRO A 67 2.93 -1.39 -33.86
CA PRO A 67 3.68 -0.35 -34.56
C PRO A 67 4.73 0.33 -33.65
N ILE A 68 5.53 -0.45 -32.92
CA ILE A 68 6.63 -0.03 -32.07
C ILE A 68 7.96 -0.62 -32.58
N ASP A 69 9.06 0.00 -32.20
CA ASP A 69 10.39 -0.52 -32.55
C ASP A 69 10.62 -1.93 -31.99
N VAL A 70 11.31 -2.77 -32.74
CA VAL A 70 11.61 -4.17 -32.37
C VAL A 70 12.34 -4.27 -31.03
N LYS A 71 13.14 -3.27 -30.65
CA LYS A 71 13.82 -3.21 -29.35
C LYS A 71 12.83 -3.06 -28.20
N LEU A 72 11.82 -2.20 -28.37
CA LEU A 72 10.75 -2.03 -27.37
C LEU A 72 9.88 -3.28 -27.28
N ALA A 73 9.55 -3.89 -28.42
CA ALA A 73 8.80 -5.15 -28.44
C ALA A 73 9.55 -6.25 -27.68
N LYS A 74 10.86 -6.39 -27.89
CA LYS A 74 11.70 -7.34 -27.16
C LYS A 74 11.74 -7.08 -25.66
N VAL A 75 11.89 -5.82 -25.26
CA VAL A 75 11.86 -5.45 -23.84
C VAL A 75 10.54 -5.88 -23.18
N MET A 76 9.41 -5.76 -23.89
CA MET A 76 8.11 -6.19 -23.38
C MET A 76 8.01 -7.70 -23.28
N GLU A 77 8.50 -8.46 -24.26
CA GLU A 77 8.57 -9.92 -24.20
C GLU A 77 9.42 -10.40 -23.01
N ASP A 78 10.60 -9.81 -22.83
CA ASP A 78 11.53 -10.19 -21.75
C ASP A 78 11.01 -9.84 -20.36
N ARG A 79 10.34 -8.69 -20.19
CA ARG A 79 9.82 -8.23 -18.90
C ARG A 79 8.51 -8.89 -18.51
N SER A 80 7.59 -9.06 -19.45
CA SER A 80 6.28 -9.66 -19.17
C SER A 80 6.31 -11.18 -19.13
N GLY A 81 7.29 -11.80 -19.79
CA GLY A 81 7.33 -13.23 -20.04
C GLY A 81 6.22 -13.73 -20.98
N VAL A 82 5.48 -12.80 -21.62
CA VAL A 82 4.33 -13.10 -22.49
C VAL A 82 4.57 -12.51 -23.88
N GLN A 83 4.29 -13.28 -24.91
CA GLN A 83 4.53 -12.89 -26.30
C GLN A 83 3.52 -11.88 -26.85
N THR A 84 2.37 -11.75 -26.21
CA THR A 84 1.24 -10.94 -26.69
C THR A 84 0.90 -9.83 -25.71
N ALA A 85 0.56 -8.66 -26.22
CA ALA A 85 -0.07 -7.59 -25.45
C ALA A 85 -1.52 -7.98 -25.08
N TYR A 86 -2.08 -7.38 -24.07
CA TYR A 86 -3.52 -7.44 -23.85
C TYR A 86 -4.26 -6.67 -24.95
N LEU A 87 -5.52 -7.04 -25.20
CA LEU A 87 -6.31 -6.45 -26.29
C LEU A 87 -6.38 -4.91 -26.15
N HIS A 88 -6.73 -4.39 -24.99
CA HIS A 88 -6.80 -2.96 -24.74
C HIS A 88 -5.44 -2.25 -24.91
N GLN A 89 -4.31 -2.91 -24.62
CA GLN A 89 -2.98 -2.37 -24.85
C GLN A 89 -2.69 -2.29 -26.35
N SER A 90 -2.93 -3.39 -27.07
CA SER A 90 -2.64 -3.46 -28.51
C SER A 90 -3.48 -2.46 -29.32
N GLU A 91 -4.73 -2.27 -28.96
CA GLU A 91 -5.63 -1.31 -29.61
C GLU A 91 -5.26 0.14 -29.29
N ALA A 92 -4.96 0.46 -28.02
CA ALA A 92 -4.53 1.79 -27.62
C ALA A 92 -3.20 2.17 -28.26
N ILE A 93 -2.22 1.26 -28.31
CA ILE A 93 -0.93 1.49 -28.97
C ILE A 93 -1.13 1.75 -30.47
N ALA A 94 -1.93 0.93 -31.14
CA ALA A 94 -2.21 1.09 -32.57
C ALA A 94 -2.91 2.42 -32.87
N GLU A 95 -3.89 2.83 -32.06
CA GLU A 95 -4.58 4.12 -32.22
C GLU A 95 -3.61 5.29 -32.00
N LEU A 96 -2.83 5.29 -30.91
CA LEU A 96 -1.94 6.41 -30.56
C LEU A 96 -0.79 6.59 -31.55
N LEU A 97 -0.34 5.51 -32.21
CA LEU A 97 0.72 5.56 -33.23
C LEU A 97 0.17 5.68 -34.65
N SER A 98 -1.15 5.74 -34.82
CA SER A 98 -1.76 5.99 -36.13
C SER A 98 -1.40 7.37 -36.68
N THR A 99 -1.53 7.54 -37.99
CA THR A 99 -1.22 8.82 -38.67
C THR A 99 -2.13 9.96 -38.22
N VAL A 100 -3.40 9.64 -37.93
CA VAL A 100 -4.42 10.56 -37.44
C VAL A 100 -4.94 10.02 -36.10
N ALA A 101 -4.07 10.06 -35.10
CA ALA A 101 -4.39 9.55 -33.76
C ALA A 101 -5.52 10.36 -33.11
N LYS A 102 -6.49 9.68 -32.56
CA LYS A 102 -7.57 10.27 -31.78
C LYS A 102 -7.18 10.33 -30.30
N PRO A 103 -7.84 11.22 -29.52
CA PRO A 103 -7.74 11.17 -28.06
C PRO A 103 -8.15 9.79 -27.50
N VAL A 104 -7.39 9.30 -26.54
CA VAL A 104 -7.58 7.95 -25.96
C VAL A 104 -7.81 8.03 -24.46
N VAL A 105 -8.73 7.23 -23.95
CA VAL A 105 -8.84 6.95 -22.51
C VAL A 105 -8.75 5.45 -22.27
N VAL A 106 -7.82 5.03 -21.40
CA VAL A 106 -7.66 3.62 -20.98
C VAL A 106 -8.34 3.44 -19.63
N THR A 107 -9.44 2.68 -19.60
CA THR A 107 -10.26 2.46 -18.40
C THR A 107 -10.20 1.00 -17.96
N THR A 108 -9.11 0.62 -17.31
CA THR A 108 -8.91 -0.75 -16.86
C THR A 108 -8.49 -0.78 -15.39
N GLY A 109 -8.70 -1.90 -14.70
CA GLY A 109 -8.32 -2.07 -13.30
C GLY A 109 -6.82 -1.88 -13.05
N THR A 110 -6.42 -1.79 -11.77
CA THR A 110 -5.01 -1.74 -11.39
C THR A 110 -4.30 -3.05 -11.72
N GLY A 111 -3.06 -2.97 -12.24
CA GLY A 111 -2.29 -4.15 -12.63
C GLY A 111 -2.63 -4.71 -14.03
N SER A 112 -3.44 -3.99 -14.81
CA SER A 112 -3.80 -4.37 -16.20
C SER A 112 -2.79 -3.91 -17.26
N GLY A 113 -1.72 -3.23 -16.85
CA GLY A 113 -0.77 -2.65 -17.81
C GLY A 113 -1.27 -1.40 -18.53
N LYS A 114 -2.12 -0.58 -17.88
CA LYS A 114 -2.55 0.73 -18.42
C LYS A 114 -1.38 1.61 -18.83
N THR A 115 -0.32 1.58 -18.03
CA THR A 115 0.86 2.41 -18.25
C THR A 115 1.54 2.07 -19.57
N GLU A 116 1.68 0.81 -19.89
CA GLU A 116 2.29 0.35 -21.15
C GLU A 116 1.47 0.81 -22.36
N ALA A 117 0.15 0.84 -22.25
CA ALA A 117 -0.76 1.24 -23.33
C ALA A 117 -0.47 2.65 -23.87
N PHE A 118 -0.02 3.59 -23.02
CA PHE A 118 0.36 4.94 -23.45
C PHE A 118 1.86 5.18 -23.44
N LEU A 119 2.61 4.53 -22.55
CA LEU A 119 4.04 4.78 -22.39
C LEU A 119 4.85 4.30 -23.59
N LEU A 120 4.52 3.12 -24.16
CA LEU A 120 5.20 2.63 -25.36
C LEU A 120 5.00 3.56 -26.56
N PRO A 121 3.78 4.05 -26.87
CA PRO A 121 3.62 5.09 -27.89
C PRO A 121 4.38 6.39 -27.60
N VAL A 122 4.47 6.81 -26.35
CA VAL A 122 5.23 8.00 -25.96
C VAL A 122 6.72 7.81 -26.22
N ILE A 123 7.30 6.66 -25.82
CA ILE A 123 8.71 6.33 -26.05
C ILE A 123 9.00 6.19 -27.56
N GLU A 124 8.15 5.47 -28.29
CA GLU A 124 8.28 5.30 -29.74
C GLU A 124 8.28 6.65 -30.47
N ASN A 125 7.32 7.53 -30.13
CA ASN A 125 7.28 8.86 -30.71
C ASN A 125 8.52 9.71 -30.35
N ALA A 126 9.01 9.61 -29.13
CA ALA A 126 10.23 10.29 -28.70
C ALA A 126 11.46 9.74 -29.44
N TRP A 127 11.52 8.44 -29.68
CA TRP A 127 12.57 7.78 -30.49
C TRP A 127 12.57 8.26 -31.95
N GLN A 128 11.40 8.26 -32.57
CA GLN A 128 11.25 8.76 -33.95
C GLN A 128 11.64 10.24 -34.06
N ASP A 129 11.26 11.06 -33.07
CA ASP A 129 11.59 12.49 -32.99
C ASP A 129 13.10 12.69 -32.83
N ALA A 130 13.72 11.99 -31.87
CA ALA A 130 15.18 12.06 -31.63
C ALA A 130 15.99 11.65 -32.83
N THR A 131 15.56 10.61 -33.54
CA THR A 131 16.21 10.14 -34.79
C THR A 131 16.11 11.17 -35.89
N ARG A 132 14.96 11.83 -36.03
CA ARG A 132 14.67 12.82 -37.08
C ARG A 132 15.37 14.14 -36.84
N PHE A 133 15.28 14.70 -35.63
CA PHE A 133 15.77 16.06 -35.35
C PHE A 133 17.17 16.11 -34.76
N LYS A 134 17.69 15.00 -34.23
CA LYS A 134 19.02 14.89 -33.57
C LYS A 134 19.25 15.93 -32.46
N LYS A 135 18.17 16.52 -31.92
CA LYS A 135 18.18 17.50 -30.86
C LYS A 135 17.03 17.21 -29.90
N PRO A 136 17.25 17.30 -28.57
CA PRO A 136 16.15 17.20 -27.59
C PRO A 136 15.04 18.23 -27.90
N GLY A 137 13.84 17.86 -27.57
CA GLY A 137 12.68 18.75 -27.68
C GLY A 137 11.43 18.04 -27.19
N LEU A 138 10.53 18.78 -26.57
CA LEU A 138 9.36 18.25 -25.88
C LEU A 138 8.43 17.52 -26.85
N THR A 139 8.27 16.21 -26.68
CA THR A 139 7.37 15.35 -27.46
C THR A 139 6.16 14.89 -26.67
N ALA A 140 6.30 14.81 -25.33
CA ALA A 140 5.23 14.38 -24.45
C ALA A 140 5.29 15.07 -23.08
N ILE A 141 4.12 15.36 -22.53
CA ILE A 141 3.92 15.85 -21.16
C ILE A 141 3.08 14.81 -20.42
N LEU A 142 3.59 14.29 -19.31
CA LEU A 142 2.92 13.33 -18.44
C LEU A 142 2.57 14.01 -17.12
N VAL A 143 1.27 14.10 -16.82
CA VAL A 143 0.75 14.78 -15.64
C VAL A 143 0.23 13.74 -14.65
N TYR A 144 0.81 13.71 -13.47
CA TYR A 144 0.46 12.81 -12.39
C TYR A 144 -0.23 13.56 -11.24
N PRO A 145 -1.20 12.95 -10.54
CA PRO A 145 -1.87 13.61 -9.42
C PRO A 145 -0.94 13.79 -8.20
N MET A 146 0.09 12.96 -8.07
CA MET A 146 1.01 12.96 -6.93
C MET A 146 2.47 12.83 -7.38
N ASN A 147 3.38 13.54 -6.69
CA ASN A 147 4.82 13.49 -7.00
C ASN A 147 5.44 12.09 -6.79
N ALA A 148 4.94 11.31 -5.84
CA ALA A 148 5.43 9.95 -5.61
C ALA A 148 5.23 9.06 -6.84
N LEU A 149 4.07 9.16 -7.51
CA LEU A 149 3.80 8.45 -8.76
C LEU A 149 4.73 8.90 -9.88
N ALA A 150 4.97 10.21 -10.00
CA ALA A 150 5.90 10.74 -11.00
C ALA A 150 7.33 10.20 -10.80
N ASN A 151 7.80 10.06 -9.55
CA ASN A 151 9.12 9.49 -9.25
C ASN A 151 9.22 8.02 -9.68
N ASP A 152 8.22 7.22 -9.35
CA ASP A 152 8.17 5.80 -9.73
C ASP A 152 8.14 5.63 -11.26
N GLN A 153 7.34 6.44 -11.94
CA GLN A 153 7.24 6.41 -13.39
C GLN A 153 8.52 6.92 -14.09
N GLU A 154 9.21 7.90 -13.54
CA GLU A 154 10.52 8.34 -14.05
C GLU A 154 11.54 7.20 -14.02
N LEU A 155 11.63 6.49 -12.89
CA LEU A 155 12.51 5.31 -12.76
C LEU A 155 12.12 4.22 -13.77
N ARG A 156 10.83 3.95 -13.91
CA ARG A 156 10.31 2.94 -14.84
C ARG A 156 10.62 3.28 -16.30
N ILE A 157 10.42 4.53 -16.71
CA ILE A 157 10.73 4.98 -18.07
C ILE A 157 12.23 4.82 -18.34
N ASN A 158 13.09 5.28 -17.43
CA ASN A 158 14.53 5.14 -17.58
C ASN A 158 14.97 3.68 -17.72
N GLN A 159 14.39 2.76 -16.95
CA GLN A 159 14.63 1.33 -17.09
C GLN A 159 14.21 0.78 -18.46
N TYR A 160 13.06 1.22 -19.02
CA TYR A 160 12.66 0.83 -20.37
C TYR A 160 13.66 1.34 -21.42
N LEU A 161 14.15 2.57 -21.25
CA LEU A 161 15.13 3.16 -22.15
C LEU A 161 16.49 2.46 -22.07
N GLU A 162 16.93 2.07 -20.88
CA GLU A 162 18.16 1.30 -20.67
C GLU A 162 18.06 -0.08 -21.31
N ASP A 163 17.00 -0.83 -21.06
CA ASP A 163 16.79 -2.17 -21.60
C ASP A 163 16.64 -2.18 -23.14
N ALA A 164 16.05 -1.11 -23.69
CA ALA A 164 15.94 -0.94 -25.14
C ALA A 164 17.22 -0.37 -25.81
N GLY A 165 18.24 0.00 -25.04
CA GLY A 165 19.45 0.66 -25.56
C GLY A 165 19.17 2.06 -26.12
N LEU A 166 18.16 2.76 -25.57
CA LEU A 166 17.76 4.12 -25.98
C LEU A 166 18.17 5.19 -24.96
N ALA A 167 18.81 4.79 -23.85
CA ALA A 167 19.33 5.69 -22.85
C ALA A 167 20.33 6.70 -23.47
N GLY A 168 20.22 7.96 -23.11
CA GLY A 168 21.04 9.04 -23.67
C GLY A 168 20.55 9.58 -25.02
N THR A 169 19.76 8.83 -25.78
CA THR A 169 19.14 9.31 -27.03
C THR A 169 17.80 10.00 -26.74
N ILE A 170 16.98 9.38 -25.88
CA ILE A 170 15.75 9.98 -25.38
C ILE A 170 16.04 10.57 -24.00
N THR A 171 15.69 11.84 -23.84
CA THR A 171 15.86 12.56 -22.57
C THR A 171 14.52 12.62 -21.82
N VAL A 172 14.57 12.23 -20.56
CA VAL A 172 13.42 12.25 -19.63
C VAL A 172 13.77 13.18 -18.48
N ALA A 173 12.84 14.01 -18.07
CA ALA A 173 13.04 14.85 -16.91
C ALA A 173 11.73 15.07 -16.15
N LYS A 174 11.86 15.19 -14.84
CA LYS A 174 10.79 15.55 -13.94
C LYS A 174 10.91 17.03 -13.56
N TYR A 175 9.75 17.69 -13.52
CA TYR A 175 9.63 19.05 -13.00
C TYR A 175 8.60 19.08 -11.87
N ASP A 176 9.11 19.18 -10.65
CA ASP A 176 8.29 19.26 -9.45
C ASP A 176 8.83 20.32 -8.47
N ARG A 177 8.24 20.40 -7.26
CA ARG A 177 8.65 21.34 -6.23
C ARG A 177 10.11 21.12 -5.78
N GLY A 178 10.62 19.89 -5.87
CA GLY A 178 11.98 19.51 -5.50
C GLY A 178 13.02 19.78 -6.57
N THR A 179 12.64 20.18 -7.81
CA THR A 179 13.56 20.45 -8.90
C THR A 179 14.44 21.67 -8.57
N SER A 180 15.74 21.46 -8.52
CA SER A 180 16.71 22.50 -8.19
C SER A 180 16.75 23.64 -9.22
N GLN A 181 17.24 24.82 -8.83
CA GLN A 181 17.39 25.96 -9.76
C GLN A 181 18.33 25.60 -10.94
N ALA A 182 19.39 24.87 -10.65
CA ALA A 182 20.34 24.43 -11.68
C ALA A 182 19.67 23.48 -12.70
N ASP A 183 18.84 22.56 -12.24
CA ASP A 183 18.11 21.65 -13.13
C ASP A 183 17.05 22.39 -13.95
N ARG A 184 16.36 23.37 -13.38
CA ARG A 184 15.45 24.25 -14.13
C ARG A 184 16.15 24.98 -15.27
N GLU A 185 17.35 25.48 -15.02
CA GLU A 185 18.17 26.15 -16.05
C GLU A 185 18.60 25.17 -17.15
N LYS A 186 18.96 23.94 -16.79
CA LYS A 186 19.24 22.88 -17.79
C LYS A 186 18.01 22.58 -18.64
N LEU A 187 16.84 22.44 -18.03
CA LEU A 187 15.58 22.17 -18.74
C LEU A 187 15.19 23.31 -19.70
N ARG A 188 15.47 24.56 -19.35
CA ARG A 188 15.26 25.69 -20.27
C ARG A 188 16.22 25.67 -21.47
N LYS A 189 17.50 25.30 -21.23
CA LYS A 189 18.50 25.23 -22.29
C LYS A 189 18.31 24.03 -23.21
N SER A 190 17.86 22.93 -22.66
CA SER A 190 17.66 21.67 -23.38
C SER A 190 16.38 20.98 -22.89
N PRO A 191 15.20 21.32 -23.42
CA PRO A 191 13.95 20.69 -23.06
C PRO A 191 14.00 19.18 -23.30
N PRO A 192 13.50 18.34 -22.36
CA PRO A 192 13.50 16.90 -22.52
C PRO A 192 12.50 16.45 -23.59
N HIS A 193 12.67 15.23 -24.11
CA HIS A 193 11.65 14.61 -24.95
C HIS A 193 10.38 14.29 -24.15
N ILE A 194 10.53 13.80 -22.94
CA ILE A 194 9.43 13.41 -22.06
C ILE A 194 9.53 14.21 -20.76
N LEU A 195 8.51 15.01 -20.46
CA LEU A 195 8.41 15.81 -19.24
C LEU A 195 7.37 15.20 -18.29
N LEU A 196 7.80 14.79 -17.10
CA LEU A 196 6.91 14.36 -16.01
C LEU A 196 6.68 15.52 -15.05
N THR A 197 5.43 15.75 -14.69
CA THR A 197 5.07 16.84 -13.78
C THR A 197 3.74 16.58 -13.08
N ASN A 198 3.32 17.47 -12.22
CA ASN A 198 1.96 17.54 -11.70
C ASN A 198 1.23 18.79 -12.23
N TYR A 199 -0.10 18.84 -12.06
CA TYR A 199 -0.90 19.94 -12.61
C TYR A 199 -0.50 21.31 -12.08
N MET A 200 -0.14 21.43 -10.78
CA MET A 200 0.29 22.70 -10.18
C MET A 200 1.59 23.22 -10.80
N MET A 201 2.54 22.31 -11.00
CA MET A 201 3.83 22.69 -11.59
C MET A 201 3.69 23.02 -13.08
N LEU A 202 2.81 22.29 -13.80
CA LEU A 202 2.51 22.63 -15.19
C LEU A 202 1.88 24.05 -15.30
N GLU A 203 1.01 24.42 -14.36
CA GLU A 203 0.47 25.77 -14.24
C GLU A 203 1.59 26.81 -14.05
N TYR A 204 2.51 26.57 -13.11
CA TYR A 204 3.66 27.45 -12.88
C TYR A 204 4.56 27.57 -14.12
N LEU A 205 4.80 26.49 -14.83
CA LEU A 205 5.59 26.50 -16.08
C LEU A 205 4.94 27.38 -17.15
N LEU A 206 3.61 27.34 -17.29
CA LEU A 206 2.88 28.14 -18.26
C LEU A 206 2.75 29.61 -17.89
N VAL A 207 2.70 29.92 -16.59
CA VAL A 207 2.59 31.29 -16.09
C VAL A 207 3.93 32.03 -16.19
N ARG A 208 5.06 31.36 -15.96
CA ARG A 208 6.40 31.97 -15.98
C ARG A 208 6.91 32.13 -17.42
N PRO A 209 7.14 33.37 -17.94
CA PRO A 209 7.57 33.56 -19.32
C PRO A 209 8.84 32.81 -19.68
N ALA A 210 9.86 32.85 -18.81
CA ALA A 210 11.14 32.18 -19.05
C ALA A 210 11.04 30.64 -19.19
N ASP A 211 10.15 30.01 -18.44
CA ASP A 211 9.89 28.55 -18.54
C ASP A 211 9.01 28.25 -19.75
N ARG A 212 7.95 29.02 -19.91
CA ARG A 212 6.97 28.87 -21.00
C ARG A 212 7.63 28.99 -22.38
N GLU A 213 8.43 30.03 -22.58
CA GLU A 213 9.07 30.30 -23.85
C GLU A 213 10.23 29.35 -24.15
N ALA A 214 10.90 28.84 -23.12
CA ALA A 214 11.98 27.88 -23.31
C ALA A 214 11.47 26.45 -23.54
N ILE A 215 10.52 25.98 -22.74
CA ILE A 215 10.10 24.57 -22.72
C ILE A 215 9.00 24.30 -23.74
N PHE A 216 8.01 25.20 -23.86
CA PHE A 216 6.81 25.00 -24.67
C PHE A 216 6.84 25.72 -26.03
N ALA A 217 7.83 26.54 -26.32
CA ALA A 217 8.03 27.13 -27.65
C ALA A 217 8.50 26.06 -28.65
N ASN A 218 7.75 24.98 -28.72
CA ASN A 218 8.12 23.81 -29.46
C ASN A 218 6.90 23.21 -30.14
N HIS A 219 7.07 22.91 -31.40
CA HIS A 219 6.04 22.42 -32.30
C HIS A 219 5.96 20.88 -32.36
N ARG A 220 6.77 20.16 -31.56
CA ARG A 220 6.92 18.69 -31.63
C ARG A 220 6.11 17.94 -30.57
N CYS A 221 5.49 18.66 -29.62
CA CYS A 221 4.69 18.03 -28.57
C CYS A 221 3.46 17.36 -29.16
N ARG A 222 3.44 16.02 -29.07
CA ARG A 222 2.35 15.19 -29.59
C ARG A 222 1.43 14.68 -28.48
N PHE A 223 1.97 14.28 -27.34
CA PHE A 223 1.16 13.66 -26.30
C PHE A 223 1.02 14.53 -25.05
N LEU A 224 -0.22 14.62 -24.55
CA LEU A 224 -0.54 15.09 -23.21
C LEU A 224 -1.22 13.95 -22.45
N VAL A 225 -0.51 13.31 -21.55
CA VAL A 225 -1.03 12.22 -20.74
C VAL A 225 -1.49 12.76 -19.39
N LEU A 226 -2.74 12.50 -19.04
CA LEU A 226 -3.34 12.79 -17.75
C LEU A 226 -3.59 11.45 -17.04
N ASP A 227 -2.78 11.14 -16.04
CA ASP A 227 -2.92 9.88 -15.29
C ASP A 227 -3.99 10.04 -14.19
N GLU A 228 -4.72 8.94 -13.92
CA GLU A 228 -5.79 8.87 -12.92
C GLU A 228 -6.83 10.00 -13.07
N VAL A 229 -7.37 10.18 -14.29
CA VAL A 229 -8.29 11.29 -14.62
C VAL A 229 -9.53 11.37 -13.72
N HIS A 230 -9.95 10.26 -13.11
CA HIS A 230 -11.06 10.22 -12.16
C HIS A 230 -10.82 11.08 -10.90
N THR A 231 -9.57 11.45 -10.60
CA THR A 231 -9.21 12.34 -9.49
C THR A 231 -9.47 13.82 -9.82
N TYR A 232 -9.58 14.17 -11.10
CA TYR A 232 -9.74 15.54 -11.56
C TYR A 232 -11.23 15.94 -11.67
N ARG A 233 -11.90 16.05 -10.52
CA ARG A 233 -13.33 16.38 -10.43
C ARG A 233 -13.56 17.70 -9.69
N GLY A 234 -14.76 18.27 -9.85
CA GLY A 234 -15.18 19.50 -9.20
C GLY A 234 -14.28 20.68 -9.56
N ILE A 235 -13.94 21.53 -8.60
CA ILE A 235 -13.11 22.73 -8.79
C ILE A 235 -11.76 22.39 -9.40
N LEU A 236 -11.13 21.30 -8.94
CA LEU A 236 -9.85 20.85 -9.48
C LEU A 236 -9.96 20.50 -10.97
N GLY A 237 -11.01 19.78 -11.37
CA GLY A 237 -11.26 19.43 -12.77
C GLY A 237 -11.44 20.67 -13.65
N SER A 238 -12.17 21.68 -13.18
CA SER A 238 -12.33 22.94 -13.89
C SER A 238 -11.00 23.67 -14.09
N ASN A 239 -10.16 23.72 -13.06
CA ASN A 239 -8.83 24.34 -13.15
C ASN A 239 -7.94 23.62 -14.16
N ILE A 240 -7.94 22.29 -14.16
CA ILE A 240 -7.15 21.48 -15.11
C ILE A 240 -7.69 21.67 -16.54
N ALA A 241 -9.01 21.75 -16.71
CA ALA A 241 -9.59 22.00 -18.02
C ALA A 241 -9.14 23.36 -18.61
N LEU A 242 -9.08 24.41 -17.79
CA LEU A 242 -8.56 25.71 -18.20
C LEU A 242 -7.05 25.66 -18.48
N LEU A 243 -6.28 24.94 -17.67
CA LEU A 243 -4.86 24.72 -17.86
C LEU A 243 -4.57 24.03 -19.21
N VAL A 244 -5.30 22.95 -19.52
CA VAL A 244 -5.16 22.23 -20.79
C VAL A 244 -5.50 23.13 -21.98
N ARG A 245 -6.54 23.94 -21.88
CA ARG A 245 -6.90 24.91 -22.95
C ARG A 245 -5.78 25.94 -23.19
N ARG A 246 -5.20 26.49 -22.12
CA ARG A 246 -4.04 27.40 -22.23
C ARG A 246 -2.82 26.74 -22.86
N LEU A 247 -2.51 25.51 -22.42
CA LEU A 247 -1.43 24.73 -23.01
C LEU A 247 -1.64 24.52 -24.52
N LYS A 248 -2.84 24.08 -24.92
CA LYS A 248 -3.19 23.89 -26.34
C LYS A 248 -3.03 25.17 -27.16
N VAL A 249 -3.51 26.31 -26.68
CA VAL A 249 -3.36 27.60 -27.37
C VAL A 249 -1.89 27.96 -27.49
N HIS A 250 -1.09 27.75 -26.44
CA HIS A 250 0.33 28.08 -26.48
C HIS A 250 1.10 27.20 -27.48
N LEU A 251 0.88 25.88 -27.46
CA LEU A 251 1.49 24.95 -28.42
C LEU A 251 1.03 25.21 -29.87
N ALA A 252 -0.23 25.63 -30.07
CA ALA A 252 -0.73 25.99 -31.39
C ALA A 252 -0.03 27.24 -31.94
N ARG A 253 0.20 28.28 -31.12
CA ARG A 253 0.96 29.49 -31.50
C ARG A 253 2.39 29.13 -31.88
N ALA A 254 3.09 28.33 -31.08
CA ALA A 254 4.45 27.88 -31.40
C ALA A 254 4.54 27.15 -32.75
N LYS A 255 3.47 26.46 -33.17
CA LYS A 255 3.40 25.83 -34.51
C LYS A 255 3.17 26.84 -35.62
N GLN A 256 2.38 27.91 -35.39
CA GLN A 256 2.14 28.94 -36.38
C GLN A 256 3.36 29.81 -36.65
N ASP A 257 4.14 30.10 -35.61
CA ASP A 257 5.35 30.92 -35.73
C ASP A 257 6.49 30.16 -36.45
N TRP A 258 6.37 28.85 -36.49
CA TRP A 258 7.37 27.98 -37.15
C TRP A 258 6.80 27.49 -38.50
N LYS A 259 7.31 28.04 -39.59
CA LYS A 259 6.91 27.74 -40.98
C LYS A 259 8.05 26.99 -41.70
N PRO A 260 8.10 25.66 -41.55
CA PRO A 260 9.11 24.88 -42.27
C PRO A 260 8.70 24.78 -43.77
N ASP A 261 9.69 24.72 -44.59
CA ASP A 261 9.52 24.35 -46.00
C ASP A 261 9.35 22.83 -46.11
N VAL A 262 8.14 22.36 -45.84
CA VAL A 262 7.79 20.92 -45.82
C VAL A 262 6.49 20.72 -46.56
N SER A 263 6.41 19.67 -47.37
CA SER A 263 5.17 19.32 -48.09
C SER A 263 4.00 19.06 -47.16
N ASP A 264 2.77 19.25 -47.63
CA ASP A 264 1.57 19.01 -46.83
C ASP A 264 1.40 17.56 -46.40
N GLU A 265 1.96 16.62 -47.14
CA GLU A 265 1.99 15.19 -46.76
C GLU A 265 2.96 14.87 -45.61
N GLU A 266 4.09 15.57 -45.56
CA GLU A 266 5.07 15.40 -44.49
C GLU A 266 4.76 16.21 -43.26
N ARG A 267 3.99 17.29 -43.38
CA ARG A 267 3.64 18.21 -42.29
C ARG A 267 2.98 17.50 -41.11
N PRO A 268 1.96 16.64 -41.25
CA PRO A 268 1.36 15.90 -40.14
C PRO A 268 2.34 14.94 -39.45
N LYS A 269 3.30 14.37 -40.22
CA LYS A 269 4.31 13.44 -39.70
C LYS A 269 5.37 14.15 -38.86
N ARG A 270 5.76 15.36 -39.27
CA ARG A 270 6.79 16.17 -38.57
C ARG A 270 6.21 17.04 -37.45
N TYR A 271 4.93 17.45 -37.55
CA TYR A 271 4.24 18.37 -36.64
C TYR A 271 2.88 17.83 -36.27
N PRO A 272 2.84 16.71 -35.56
CA PRO A 272 1.59 16.07 -35.19
C PRO A 272 0.75 16.97 -34.28
N GLY A 273 -0.55 16.88 -34.41
CA GLY A 273 -1.47 17.50 -33.45
C GLY A 273 -1.27 16.96 -32.04
N LEU A 274 -1.62 17.77 -31.02
CA LEU A 274 -1.60 17.29 -29.64
C LEU A 274 -2.71 16.26 -29.43
N VAL A 275 -2.34 15.07 -28.99
CA VAL A 275 -3.23 13.96 -28.68
C VAL A 275 -3.33 13.83 -27.15
N PRO A 276 -4.47 14.19 -26.55
CA PRO A 276 -4.71 13.91 -25.13
C PRO A 276 -4.90 12.41 -24.89
N VAL A 277 -4.29 11.93 -23.82
CA VAL A 277 -4.42 10.54 -23.32
C VAL A 277 -4.81 10.57 -21.86
N GLY A 278 -5.85 9.84 -21.50
CA GLY A 278 -6.30 9.69 -20.12
C GLY A 278 -6.15 8.25 -19.63
N THR A 279 -5.86 8.07 -18.35
CA THR A 279 -5.98 6.76 -17.69
C THR A 279 -6.93 6.85 -16.52
N SER A 280 -7.65 5.77 -16.24
CA SER A 280 -8.52 5.68 -15.06
C SER A 280 -8.64 4.24 -14.58
N ALA A 281 -8.61 4.04 -13.25
CA ALA A 281 -8.85 2.71 -12.68
C ALA A 281 -10.36 2.37 -12.63
N THR A 282 -11.21 3.36 -12.39
CA THR A 282 -12.66 3.19 -12.30
C THR A 282 -13.38 4.50 -12.57
N ILE A 283 -14.21 4.55 -13.58
CA ILE A 283 -15.26 5.55 -13.65
C ILE A 283 -16.53 4.83 -13.19
N LYS A 284 -17.05 5.19 -12.01
CA LYS A 284 -18.30 4.62 -11.50
C LYS A 284 -19.40 4.90 -12.50
N THR A 285 -19.89 3.86 -13.14
CA THR A 285 -21.21 3.87 -13.76
C THR A 285 -22.25 3.71 -12.66
N VAL A 286 -23.32 4.45 -12.73
CA VAL A 286 -24.49 4.22 -11.90
C VAL A 286 -24.97 2.80 -12.25
N ALA A 287 -25.03 1.91 -11.25
CA ALA A 287 -25.59 0.59 -11.44
C ALA A 287 -27.10 0.74 -11.60
N GLU A 288 -27.58 0.85 -12.81
CA GLU A 288 -29.00 0.69 -13.12
C GLU A 288 -29.28 -0.81 -13.25
N GLU A 289 -30.12 -1.31 -12.36
CA GLU A 289 -30.65 -2.68 -12.43
C GLU A 289 -31.44 -2.85 -13.73
N GLY A 290 -31.07 -3.84 -14.54
CA GLY A 290 -31.81 -4.21 -15.74
C GLY A 290 -31.11 -4.05 -17.08
N LEU A 291 -29.94 -3.42 -17.14
CA LEU A 291 -29.19 -3.25 -18.39
C LEU A 291 -28.37 -4.49 -18.76
N SER A 292 -28.30 -4.79 -20.04
CA SER A 292 -27.39 -5.78 -20.60
C SER A 292 -25.93 -5.41 -20.39
N HIS A 293 -25.01 -6.36 -20.55
CA HIS A 293 -23.57 -6.11 -20.43
C HIS A 293 -23.08 -5.08 -21.47
N GLU A 294 -23.58 -5.16 -22.70
CA GLU A 294 -23.21 -4.25 -23.79
C GLU A 294 -23.73 -2.82 -23.54
N GLU A 295 -24.96 -2.67 -23.07
CA GLU A 295 -25.52 -1.37 -22.71
C GLU A 295 -24.75 -0.69 -21.59
N ARG A 296 -24.32 -1.45 -20.58
CA ARG A 296 -23.47 -0.94 -19.48
C ARG A 296 -22.11 -0.46 -19.97
N ILE A 297 -21.48 -1.20 -20.90
CA ILE A 297 -20.22 -0.77 -21.53
C ILE A 297 -20.43 0.53 -22.30
N HIS A 298 -21.47 0.59 -23.12
CA HIS A 298 -21.78 1.78 -23.93
C HIS A 298 -22.02 3.03 -23.07
N GLN A 299 -22.84 2.91 -22.03
CA GLN A 299 -23.07 4.04 -21.11
C GLN A 299 -21.81 4.47 -20.36
N ARG A 300 -20.99 3.48 -19.92
CA ARG A 300 -19.70 3.78 -19.30
C ARG A 300 -18.80 4.57 -20.26
N ASP A 301 -18.67 4.09 -21.48
CA ASP A 301 -17.78 4.71 -22.47
C ASP A 301 -18.27 6.11 -22.85
N GLN A 302 -19.57 6.32 -22.98
CA GLN A 302 -20.15 7.63 -23.20
C GLN A 302 -19.86 8.59 -22.02
N ALA A 303 -20.06 8.16 -20.78
CA ALA A 303 -19.75 8.97 -19.60
C ALA A 303 -18.25 9.33 -19.52
N VAL A 304 -17.38 8.40 -19.91
CA VAL A 304 -15.93 8.63 -20.01
C VAL A 304 -15.61 9.66 -21.07
N GLN A 305 -16.21 9.54 -22.26
CA GLN A 305 -16.03 10.47 -23.38
C GLN A 305 -16.49 11.89 -23.03
N GLU A 306 -17.65 12.03 -22.42
CA GLU A 306 -18.19 13.33 -22.00
C GLU A 306 -17.29 14.00 -20.94
N PHE A 307 -16.91 13.24 -19.91
CA PHE A 307 -16.03 13.73 -18.85
C PHE A 307 -14.66 14.15 -19.38
N PHE A 308 -13.99 13.25 -20.11
CA PHE A 308 -12.65 13.51 -20.64
C PHE A 308 -12.69 14.58 -21.73
N GLY A 309 -13.71 14.58 -22.60
CA GLY A 309 -13.93 15.61 -23.62
C GLY A 309 -14.04 17.00 -23.01
N THR A 310 -14.81 17.13 -21.94
CA THR A 310 -14.93 18.38 -21.18
C THR A 310 -13.60 18.78 -20.55
N LEU A 311 -12.88 17.83 -19.97
CA LEU A 311 -11.59 18.08 -19.30
C LEU A 311 -10.52 18.58 -20.29
N VAL A 312 -10.39 17.92 -21.45
CA VAL A 312 -9.33 18.24 -22.41
C VAL A 312 -9.77 19.14 -23.57
N GLY A 313 -11.04 19.52 -23.63
CA GLY A 313 -11.59 20.42 -24.66
C GLY A 313 -11.53 19.78 -26.05
N VAL A 314 -12.10 18.58 -26.21
CA VAL A 314 -12.31 17.90 -27.49
C VAL A 314 -13.74 17.37 -27.57
N GLU A 315 -14.23 17.14 -28.79
CA GLU A 315 -15.55 16.55 -29.03
C GLU A 315 -15.61 15.13 -28.45
N PRO A 316 -16.58 14.83 -27.55
CA PRO A 316 -16.68 13.52 -26.90
C PRO A 316 -16.67 12.33 -27.87
N GLY A 317 -17.40 12.42 -28.99
CA GLY A 317 -17.49 11.36 -30.01
C GLY A 317 -16.19 11.06 -30.74
N THR A 318 -15.16 11.92 -30.63
CA THR A 318 -13.83 11.67 -31.22
C THR A 318 -12.93 10.83 -30.32
N ILE A 319 -13.28 10.69 -29.04
CA ILE A 319 -12.46 10.00 -28.04
C ILE A 319 -12.63 8.50 -28.17
N ARG A 320 -11.53 7.77 -28.20
CA ARG A 320 -11.52 6.30 -28.11
C ARG A 320 -11.38 5.87 -26.66
N VAL A 321 -12.27 5.01 -26.21
CA VAL A 321 -12.22 4.43 -24.87
C VAL A 321 -11.83 2.95 -25.01
N PHE A 322 -10.74 2.57 -24.36
CA PHE A 322 -10.27 1.19 -24.29
C PHE A 322 -10.47 0.69 -22.86
N GLY A 323 -11.51 -0.14 -22.69
CA GLY A 323 -11.82 -0.78 -21.42
C GLY A 323 -11.12 -2.14 -21.28
N GLU A 324 -11.30 -2.75 -20.12
CA GLU A 324 -10.86 -4.12 -19.94
C GLU A 324 -11.82 -5.08 -20.64
N GLU A 325 -11.26 -5.94 -21.47
CA GLU A 325 -11.95 -7.09 -22.02
C GLU A 325 -11.40 -8.36 -21.39
N LEU A 326 -12.30 -9.15 -20.81
CA LEU A 326 -11.96 -10.32 -20.03
C LEU A 326 -12.34 -11.60 -20.78
N GLN A 327 -11.53 -12.64 -20.63
CA GLN A 327 -11.84 -13.96 -21.17
C GLN A 327 -12.97 -14.60 -20.37
N ASP A 328 -13.87 -15.28 -21.06
CA ASP A 328 -14.86 -16.11 -20.41
C ASP A 328 -14.24 -17.39 -19.86
N ILE A 329 -14.63 -17.75 -18.64
CA ILE A 329 -14.18 -18.98 -17.99
C ILE A 329 -15.32 -19.98 -18.05
N ALA A 330 -15.21 -20.94 -18.99
CA ALA A 330 -16.11 -22.07 -19.08
C ALA A 330 -15.56 -23.24 -18.27
N ILE A 331 -16.43 -23.87 -17.46
CA ILE A 331 -16.06 -25.04 -16.66
C ILE A 331 -15.97 -26.24 -17.60
N PRO A 332 -14.84 -26.98 -17.66
CA PRO A 332 -14.71 -28.16 -18.50
C PRO A 332 -15.69 -29.27 -18.08
N GLY A 333 -16.22 -30.01 -19.05
CA GLY A 333 -17.14 -31.09 -18.76
C GLY A 333 -16.54 -32.25 -17.95
N GLU A 334 -15.21 -32.44 -18.05
CA GLU A 334 -14.45 -33.44 -17.28
C GLU A 334 -14.14 -33.01 -15.84
N ALA A 335 -14.45 -31.77 -15.46
CA ALA A 335 -14.17 -31.24 -14.13
C ALA A 335 -15.08 -31.88 -13.06
N ALA A 336 -14.48 -32.54 -12.08
CA ALA A 336 -15.18 -33.23 -11.01
C ALA A 336 -14.51 -33.03 -9.64
N TYR A 337 -15.30 -33.18 -8.58
CA TYR A 337 -14.76 -33.27 -7.21
C TYR A 337 -14.28 -34.69 -6.92
N PRO A 338 -13.12 -34.90 -6.30
CA PRO A 338 -12.74 -36.21 -5.81
C PRO A 338 -13.71 -36.68 -4.72
N LYS A 339 -13.87 -37.99 -4.56
CA LYS A 339 -14.81 -38.60 -3.59
C LYS A 339 -14.54 -38.14 -2.14
N LYS A 340 -13.26 -37.92 -1.79
CA LYS A 340 -12.84 -37.38 -0.50
C LYS A 340 -12.05 -36.11 -0.73
N PRO A 341 -12.10 -35.11 0.20
CA PRO A 341 -11.23 -33.95 0.14
C PRO A 341 -9.77 -34.38 0.03
N GLY A 342 -9.06 -33.82 -0.95
CA GLY A 342 -7.63 -33.96 -1.01
C GLY A 342 -6.97 -33.09 0.05
N SER A 343 -5.84 -33.54 0.63
CA SER A 343 -5.05 -32.76 1.55
C SER A 343 -3.64 -32.55 1.01
N VAL A 344 -3.15 -31.33 1.15
CA VAL A 344 -1.77 -30.96 0.86
C VAL A 344 -1.30 -30.07 2.01
N ASP A 345 -0.16 -30.41 2.57
CA ASP A 345 0.48 -29.55 3.54
C ASP A 345 1.05 -28.30 2.83
N ILE A 346 0.31 -27.19 2.95
CA ILE A 346 0.68 -25.91 2.36
C ILE A 346 1.90 -25.28 3.07
N ASP A 347 2.25 -25.78 4.28
CA ASP A 347 3.38 -25.26 5.06
C ASP A 347 4.71 -25.71 4.51
N THR A 348 4.77 -26.86 3.93
CA THR A 348 5.96 -27.41 3.31
C THR A 348 6.01 -27.24 1.80
N LEU A 349 4.89 -26.81 1.16
CA LEU A 349 4.79 -26.67 -0.29
C LEU A 349 5.67 -25.54 -0.82
N ASN A 350 6.62 -25.87 -1.69
CA ASN A 350 7.38 -24.88 -2.45
C ASN A 350 6.61 -24.41 -3.68
N VAL A 351 5.86 -23.32 -3.55
CA VAL A 351 5.04 -22.74 -4.63
C VAL A 351 5.84 -22.20 -5.82
N SER A 352 7.17 -22.01 -5.67
CA SER A 352 8.05 -21.59 -6.77
C SER A 352 8.59 -22.77 -7.59
N ASN A 353 8.33 -24.00 -7.16
CA ASN A 353 8.72 -25.21 -7.87
C ASN A 353 7.51 -25.77 -8.63
N GLY A 354 7.49 -25.61 -9.96
CA GLY A 354 6.37 -26.07 -10.80
C GLY A 354 6.07 -27.55 -10.68
N GLU A 355 7.09 -28.40 -10.48
CA GLU A 355 6.91 -29.83 -10.28
C GLU A 355 6.25 -30.15 -8.93
N ALA A 356 6.62 -29.45 -7.86
CA ALA A 356 5.96 -29.58 -6.56
C ALA A 356 4.48 -29.14 -6.62
N VAL A 357 4.21 -28.05 -7.33
CA VAL A 357 2.83 -27.54 -7.56
C VAL A 357 2.02 -28.55 -8.38
N ARG A 358 2.57 -29.13 -9.45
CA ARG A 358 1.92 -30.15 -10.26
C ARG A 358 1.56 -31.38 -9.42
N GLN A 359 2.51 -31.92 -8.63
CA GLN A 359 2.28 -33.08 -7.77
C GLN A 359 1.23 -32.79 -6.68
N ALA A 360 1.26 -31.60 -6.11
CA ALA A 360 0.26 -31.16 -5.13
C ALA A 360 -1.13 -31.08 -5.74
N LEU A 361 -1.26 -30.53 -6.96
CA LEU A 361 -2.51 -30.48 -7.71
C LEU A 361 -3.05 -31.89 -8.01
N CYS A 362 -2.20 -32.81 -8.47
CA CYS A 362 -2.59 -34.20 -8.71
C CYS A 362 -3.14 -34.86 -7.43
N ARG A 363 -2.49 -34.62 -6.28
CA ARG A 363 -2.98 -35.14 -4.99
C ARG A 363 -4.34 -34.57 -4.60
N LEU A 364 -4.56 -33.25 -4.77
CA LEU A 364 -5.85 -32.62 -4.50
C LEU A 364 -6.95 -33.15 -5.43
N ALA A 365 -6.63 -33.33 -6.70
CA ALA A 365 -7.57 -33.82 -7.70
C ALA A 365 -7.81 -35.33 -7.61
N GLY A 366 -7.03 -36.08 -6.81
CA GLY A 366 -7.08 -37.54 -6.75
C GLY A 366 -6.64 -38.22 -8.05
N LEU A 367 -5.65 -37.63 -8.74
CA LEU A 367 -5.12 -38.08 -10.02
C LEU A 367 -3.73 -38.72 -9.87
N PRO A 368 -3.29 -39.56 -10.83
CA PRO A 368 -1.93 -40.10 -10.87
C PRO A 368 -0.88 -38.99 -10.87
N ALA A 369 0.25 -39.25 -10.19
CA ALA A 369 1.30 -38.24 -9.98
C ALA A 369 2.03 -37.81 -11.27
N ASP A 370 1.91 -38.54 -12.34
CA ASP A 370 2.47 -38.28 -13.68
C ASP A 370 1.53 -37.45 -14.59
N THR A 371 0.32 -37.13 -14.12
CA THR A 371 -0.64 -36.33 -14.89
C THR A 371 -0.09 -34.95 -15.20
N LEU A 372 -0.22 -34.49 -16.44
CA LEU A 372 0.21 -33.16 -16.86
C LEU A 372 -0.60 -32.08 -16.14
N ILE A 373 0.05 -30.96 -15.86
CA ILE A 373 -0.50 -29.86 -15.04
C ILE A 373 -1.82 -29.33 -15.61
N ASP A 374 -1.91 -29.15 -16.94
CA ASP A 374 -3.12 -28.68 -17.61
C ASP A 374 -4.27 -29.68 -17.53
N GLN A 375 -3.97 -30.98 -17.63
CA GLN A 375 -4.96 -32.02 -17.49
C GLN A 375 -5.47 -32.13 -16.05
N ALA A 376 -4.59 -32.06 -15.07
CA ALA A 376 -4.97 -32.05 -13.66
C ALA A 376 -5.83 -30.82 -13.31
N ALA A 377 -5.44 -29.65 -13.79
CA ALA A 377 -6.19 -28.42 -13.58
C ALA A 377 -7.58 -28.44 -14.23
N ARG A 378 -7.70 -28.98 -15.45
CA ARG A 378 -9.00 -29.15 -16.12
C ARG A 378 -9.96 -30.08 -15.35
N ARG A 379 -9.42 -31.11 -14.71
CA ARG A 379 -10.22 -32.13 -14.01
C ARG A 379 -10.56 -31.77 -12.56
N TYR A 380 -9.83 -30.84 -11.90
CA TYR A 380 -10.11 -30.48 -10.53
C TYR A 380 -11.17 -29.38 -10.42
N ARG A 381 -12.40 -29.77 -10.14
CA ARG A 381 -13.58 -28.90 -10.15
C ARG A 381 -13.48 -27.70 -9.21
N LEU A 382 -12.88 -27.85 -8.04
CA LEU A 382 -12.80 -26.76 -7.05
C LEU A 382 -12.07 -25.51 -7.59
N LEU A 383 -11.06 -25.65 -8.43
CA LEU A 383 -10.39 -24.48 -9.06
C LEU A 383 -11.36 -23.64 -9.89
N TRP A 384 -12.28 -24.29 -10.61
CA TRP A 384 -13.26 -23.64 -11.47
C TRP A 384 -14.39 -22.99 -10.67
N ASP A 385 -14.85 -23.67 -9.62
CA ASP A 385 -15.86 -23.10 -8.73
C ASP A 385 -15.29 -21.94 -7.91
N LEU A 386 -14.04 -22.01 -7.45
CA LEU A 386 -13.33 -20.87 -6.83
C LEU A 386 -13.24 -19.68 -7.79
N ASN A 387 -12.83 -19.90 -9.06
CA ASN A 387 -12.85 -18.83 -10.06
C ASN A 387 -14.24 -18.21 -10.18
N ARG A 388 -15.29 -19.01 -10.34
CA ARG A 388 -16.67 -18.55 -10.48
C ARG A 388 -17.13 -17.73 -9.27
N TRP A 389 -16.94 -18.26 -8.05
CA TRP A 389 -17.37 -17.60 -6.83
C TRP A 389 -16.60 -16.31 -6.54
N LEU A 390 -15.27 -16.36 -6.64
CA LEU A 390 -14.40 -15.24 -6.30
C LEU A 390 -14.39 -14.13 -7.35
N ILE A 391 -14.76 -14.41 -8.59
CA ILE A 391 -15.03 -13.40 -9.62
C ILE A 391 -16.34 -12.68 -9.33
N ALA A 392 -17.36 -13.41 -8.87
CA ALA A 392 -18.66 -12.83 -8.57
C ALA A 392 -18.60 -11.86 -7.37
N ARG A 393 -17.86 -12.22 -6.33
CA ARG A 393 -17.66 -11.37 -5.13
C ARG A 393 -16.42 -11.79 -4.33
N PRO A 394 -15.78 -10.88 -3.60
CA PRO A 394 -14.77 -11.26 -2.62
C PRO A 394 -15.36 -12.13 -1.51
N MET A 395 -14.67 -13.21 -1.15
CA MET A 395 -15.11 -14.14 -0.10
C MET A 395 -13.97 -14.51 0.83
N SER A 396 -14.28 -14.65 2.13
CA SER A 396 -13.36 -15.25 3.09
C SER A 396 -13.33 -16.76 3.00
N THR A 397 -12.31 -17.41 3.59
CA THR A 397 -12.25 -18.90 3.63
C THR A 397 -13.51 -19.49 4.26
N SER A 398 -14.01 -18.89 5.35
CA SER A 398 -15.25 -19.34 6.01
C SER A 398 -16.47 -19.22 5.09
N GLN A 399 -16.56 -18.15 4.30
CA GLN A 399 -17.65 -17.98 3.31
C GLN A 399 -17.54 -18.95 2.14
N ILE A 400 -16.33 -19.23 1.66
CA ILE A 400 -16.09 -20.24 0.62
C ILE A 400 -16.52 -21.63 1.11
N ILE A 401 -16.19 -22.00 2.35
CA ILE A 401 -16.60 -23.26 2.96
C ILE A 401 -18.12 -23.35 3.05
N ALA A 402 -18.79 -22.27 3.48
CA ALA A 402 -20.26 -22.24 3.53
C ALA A 402 -20.89 -22.41 2.14
N GLN A 403 -20.36 -21.73 1.13
CA GLN A 403 -20.79 -21.85 -0.27
C GLN A 403 -20.57 -23.28 -0.80
N MET A 404 -19.43 -23.88 -0.47
CA MET A 404 -19.07 -25.23 -0.86
C MET A 404 -20.02 -26.28 -0.25
N LYS A 405 -20.37 -26.13 1.04
CA LYS A 405 -21.39 -27.00 1.67
C LYS A 405 -22.78 -26.86 1.05
N ALA A 406 -23.12 -25.66 0.61
CA ALA A 406 -24.42 -25.40 -0.03
C ALA A 406 -24.50 -25.94 -1.47
N GLU A 407 -23.47 -25.79 -2.29
CA GLU A 407 -23.50 -26.11 -3.72
C GLU A 407 -22.90 -27.48 -4.08
N VAL A 408 -22.04 -28.06 -3.21
CA VAL A 408 -21.31 -29.31 -3.52
C VAL A 408 -21.80 -30.46 -2.67
N PRO A 409 -22.67 -31.36 -3.19
CA PRO A 409 -23.25 -32.45 -2.40
C PRO A 409 -22.21 -33.38 -1.77
N GLN A 410 -21.05 -33.59 -2.43
CA GLN A 410 -19.96 -34.44 -1.95
C GLN A 410 -19.22 -33.85 -0.74
N ARG A 411 -19.46 -32.61 -0.39
CA ARG A 411 -18.81 -31.87 0.71
C ARG A 411 -19.73 -31.55 1.87
N LYS A 412 -21.01 -31.86 1.76
CA LYS A 412 -22.04 -31.51 2.74
C LYS A 412 -21.74 -32.05 4.14
N ASP A 413 -21.27 -33.30 4.22
CA ASP A 413 -21.01 -33.99 5.48
C ASP A 413 -19.52 -33.96 5.90
N THR A 414 -18.69 -33.18 5.19
CA THR A 414 -17.26 -33.04 5.49
C THR A 414 -17.05 -32.04 6.64
N THR A 415 -16.11 -32.33 7.52
CA THR A 415 -15.76 -31.44 8.64
C THR A 415 -15.22 -30.11 8.15
N GLU A 416 -15.42 -29.05 8.94
CA GLU A 416 -14.98 -27.71 8.56
C GLU A 416 -13.46 -27.61 8.40
N ASP A 417 -12.69 -28.30 9.26
CA ASP A 417 -11.23 -28.33 9.18
C ASP A 417 -10.72 -28.99 7.90
N GLN A 418 -11.36 -30.08 7.48
CA GLN A 418 -11.01 -30.74 6.22
C GLN A 418 -11.33 -29.87 5.00
N LEU A 419 -12.47 -29.17 5.02
CA LEU A 419 -12.84 -28.24 3.96
C LEU A 419 -11.92 -27.02 3.95
N ARG A 420 -11.52 -26.52 5.11
CA ARG A 420 -10.56 -25.42 5.24
C ARG A 420 -9.22 -25.81 4.60
N ALA A 421 -8.69 -26.97 4.95
CA ALA A 421 -7.45 -27.49 4.37
C ALA A 421 -7.55 -27.65 2.83
N GLU A 422 -8.68 -28.21 2.32
CA GLU A 422 -8.91 -28.37 0.87
C GLU A 422 -8.97 -27.00 0.16
N VAL A 423 -9.71 -26.03 0.71
CA VAL A 423 -9.86 -24.69 0.14
C VAL A 423 -8.53 -23.91 0.16
N GLU A 424 -7.83 -23.92 1.27
CA GLU A 424 -6.55 -23.22 1.39
C GLU A 424 -5.49 -23.82 0.47
N ALA A 425 -5.45 -25.13 0.34
CA ALA A 425 -4.58 -25.81 -0.63
C ALA A 425 -4.96 -25.46 -2.07
N ALA A 426 -6.25 -25.45 -2.41
CA ALA A 426 -6.72 -25.10 -3.75
C ALA A 426 -6.44 -23.63 -4.11
N LEU A 427 -6.64 -22.69 -3.17
CA LEU A 427 -6.29 -21.29 -3.34
C LEU A 427 -4.79 -21.11 -3.57
N THR A 428 -3.96 -21.79 -2.77
CA THR A 428 -2.50 -21.72 -2.86
C THR A 428 -1.98 -22.27 -4.18
N ILE A 429 -2.41 -23.46 -4.54
CA ILE A 429 -2.00 -24.14 -5.77
C ILE A 429 -2.54 -23.40 -6.99
N GLY A 430 -3.82 -23.02 -6.98
CA GLY A 430 -4.44 -22.26 -8.07
C GLY A 430 -3.75 -20.93 -8.36
N ALA A 431 -3.26 -20.24 -7.31
CA ALA A 431 -2.48 -19.01 -7.45
C ALA A 431 -1.04 -19.26 -7.91
N ALA A 432 -0.49 -20.45 -7.69
CA ALA A 432 0.86 -20.84 -8.10
C ALA A 432 0.92 -21.43 -9.52
N LEU A 433 -0.23 -21.73 -10.14
CA LEU A 433 -0.28 -22.23 -11.52
C LEU A 433 0.28 -21.17 -12.49
N PRO A 434 1.04 -21.57 -13.52
CA PRO A 434 1.54 -20.66 -14.53
C PRO A 434 0.41 -19.90 -15.23
N ASP A 435 0.69 -18.67 -15.66
CA ASP A 435 -0.24 -17.91 -16.49
C ASP A 435 -0.57 -18.66 -17.77
N GLY A 436 -1.87 -18.74 -18.10
CA GLY A 436 -2.38 -19.51 -19.24
C GLY A 436 -2.77 -20.95 -18.92
N THR A 437 -2.40 -21.48 -17.74
CA THR A 437 -2.90 -22.79 -17.28
C THR A 437 -4.41 -22.74 -17.06
N PRO A 438 -5.20 -23.70 -17.60
CA PRO A 438 -6.64 -23.76 -17.35
C PRO A 438 -6.96 -23.79 -15.85
N GLY A 439 -7.93 -23.01 -15.42
CA GLY A 439 -8.32 -22.96 -14.00
C GLY A 439 -7.35 -22.26 -13.06
N ALA A 440 -6.25 -21.67 -13.54
CA ALA A 440 -5.37 -20.83 -12.73
C ALA A 440 -6.14 -19.69 -12.07
N LEU A 441 -5.84 -19.43 -10.79
CA LEU A 441 -6.50 -18.39 -10.02
C LEU A 441 -5.64 -17.13 -10.01
N ARG A 442 -6.12 -16.07 -10.62
CA ARG A 442 -5.51 -14.74 -10.50
C ARG A 442 -6.07 -14.06 -9.27
N LEU A 443 -5.50 -14.41 -8.11
CA LEU A 443 -6.01 -13.99 -6.82
C LEU A 443 -5.48 -12.61 -6.40
N ARG A 444 -6.39 -11.81 -5.84
CA ARG A 444 -6.07 -10.71 -4.93
C ARG A 444 -6.56 -11.10 -3.54
N ALA A 445 -5.70 -10.92 -2.56
CA ALA A 445 -6.05 -11.14 -1.17
C ALA A 445 -6.13 -9.79 -0.45
N HIS A 446 -7.22 -9.56 0.25
CA HIS A 446 -7.49 -8.35 1.01
C HIS A 446 -7.56 -8.72 2.48
N ARG A 447 -6.74 -8.08 3.31
CA ARG A 447 -6.79 -8.26 4.77
C ARG A 447 -6.91 -6.91 5.43
N PHE A 448 -7.98 -6.73 6.19
CA PHE A 448 -8.20 -5.51 6.95
C PHE A 448 -7.46 -5.62 8.28
N ILE A 449 -6.49 -4.74 8.49
CA ILE A 449 -5.70 -4.66 9.71
C ILE A 449 -6.25 -3.54 10.54
N ARG A 450 -6.46 -3.80 11.83
CA ARG A 450 -6.96 -2.81 12.76
C ARG A 450 -5.83 -1.88 13.18
N GLY A 451 -6.05 -0.60 12.99
CA GLY A 451 -5.25 0.49 13.57
C GLY A 451 -6.17 1.48 14.25
N GLY A 452 -5.60 2.45 14.95
CA GLY A 452 -6.38 3.51 15.60
C GLY A 452 -7.14 3.06 16.86
N TRP A 453 -6.62 2.10 17.60
CA TRP A 453 -7.15 1.65 18.89
C TRP A 453 -6.38 2.26 20.06
N GLN A 454 -7.03 2.31 21.22
CA GLN A 454 -6.43 2.74 22.48
C GLN A 454 -6.96 1.87 23.62
N PHE A 455 -6.07 1.25 24.38
CA PHE A 455 -6.46 0.48 25.54
C PHE A 455 -6.90 1.38 26.69
N HIS A 456 -8.02 1.04 27.29
CA HIS A 456 -8.45 1.51 28.59
C HIS A 456 -8.30 0.39 29.62
N ARG A 457 -8.09 0.76 30.86
CA ARG A 457 -8.08 -0.16 32.00
C ARG A 457 -9.14 0.29 33.02
N CYS A 458 -9.82 -0.67 33.65
CA CYS A 458 -10.70 -0.39 34.75
C CYS A 458 -9.94 0.32 35.89
N ILE A 459 -10.52 1.41 36.40
CA ILE A 459 -9.91 2.22 37.45
C ILE A 459 -9.89 1.48 38.79
N ASN A 460 -10.82 0.54 39.02
CA ASN A 460 -10.81 -0.31 40.21
C ASN A 460 -9.55 -1.22 40.20
N PRO A 461 -8.63 -1.06 41.18
CA PRO A 461 -7.40 -1.84 41.23
C PRO A 461 -7.61 -3.35 41.32
N ASP A 462 -8.65 -3.76 42.06
CA ASP A 462 -8.99 -5.17 42.28
C ASP A 462 -9.52 -5.85 41.00
N CYS A 463 -10.05 -5.07 40.07
CA CYS A 463 -10.59 -5.55 38.82
C CYS A 463 -9.52 -5.53 37.70
N GLY A 464 -8.96 -4.35 37.42
CA GLY A 464 -7.90 -4.13 36.43
C GLY A 464 -8.18 -4.56 34.99
N LYS A 465 -9.44 -4.89 34.64
CA LYS A 465 -9.83 -5.42 33.32
C LYS A 465 -9.51 -4.44 32.20
N LEU A 466 -9.01 -4.96 31.10
CA LEU A 466 -8.64 -4.20 29.89
C LEU A 466 -9.81 -4.05 28.91
N TYR A 467 -9.78 -2.96 28.18
CA TYR A 467 -10.75 -2.58 27.16
C TYR A 467 -10.04 -1.99 25.94
N PRO A 468 -9.85 -2.78 24.89
CA PRO A 468 -9.02 -2.36 23.75
C PRO A 468 -9.68 -1.31 22.86
N MET A 469 -10.98 -1.09 23.01
CA MET A 469 -11.76 -0.15 22.20
C MET A 469 -12.12 1.15 22.93
N GLY A 470 -11.63 1.33 24.17
CA GLY A 470 -11.86 2.53 24.93
C GLY A 470 -13.27 2.63 25.50
N GLU A 471 -13.86 1.51 25.89
CA GLU A 471 -15.15 1.47 26.60
C GLU A 471 -15.11 2.34 27.85
N GLU A 472 -16.17 3.07 28.12
CA GLU A 472 -16.23 4.03 29.24
C GLU A 472 -16.47 3.38 30.60
N LYS A 473 -17.20 2.26 30.63
CA LYS A 473 -17.56 1.53 31.85
C LYS A 473 -17.07 0.09 31.82
N CYS A 474 -16.61 -0.39 32.96
CA CYS A 474 -16.20 -1.78 33.15
C CYS A 474 -17.41 -2.71 33.14
N SER A 475 -17.39 -3.74 32.29
CA SER A 475 -18.47 -4.74 32.22
C SER A 475 -18.52 -5.69 33.40
N ALA A 476 -17.45 -5.76 34.23
CA ALA A 476 -17.36 -6.66 35.38
C ALA A 476 -17.78 -6.00 36.71
N CYS A 477 -17.38 -4.75 36.92
CA CYS A 477 -17.61 -4.07 38.21
C CYS A 477 -18.29 -2.70 38.07
N HIS A 478 -18.64 -2.28 36.86
CA HIS A 478 -19.34 -1.04 36.51
C HIS A 478 -18.63 0.28 36.87
N TYR A 479 -17.36 0.22 37.30
CA TYR A 479 -16.53 1.39 37.49
C TYR A 479 -16.15 2.01 36.14
N ASP A 480 -15.69 3.24 36.17
CA ASP A 480 -15.11 3.88 34.96
C ASP A 480 -13.86 3.15 34.49
N THR A 481 -13.57 3.26 33.21
CA THR A 481 -12.30 2.89 32.65
C THR A 481 -11.51 4.14 32.29
N ALA A 482 -10.19 4.06 32.26
CA ALA A 482 -9.37 5.19 31.86
C ALA A 482 -8.30 4.76 30.85
N PRO A 483 -7.87 5.68 29.96
CA PRO A 483 -6.81 5.42 28.99
C PRO A 483 -5.54 4.92 29.68
N LEU A 484 -5.04 3.78 29.21
CA LEU A 484 -3.82 3.14 29.72
C LEU A 484 -2.59 3.75 29.06
N TYR A 485 -1.61 4.08 29.89
CA TYR A 485 -0.29 4.57 29.48
C TYR A 485 0.81 3.72 30.09
N LEU A 486 1.92 3.56 29.39
CA LEU A 486 3.09 2.84 29.88
C LEU A 486 4.34 3.70 29.81
N CYS A 487 5.25 3.50 30.77
CA CYS A 487 6.60 4.02 30.68
C CYS A 487 7.40 3.23 29.62
N ARG A 488 7.98 3.91 28.65
CA ARG A 488 8.80 3.28 27.59
C ARG A 488 10.07 2.60 28.13
N ASN A 489 10.58 3.04 29.28
CA ASN A 489 11.83 2.51 29.81
C ASN A 489 11.62 1.25 30.68
N CYS A 490 10.59 1.26 31.56
CA CYS A 490 10.40 0.17 32.51
C CYS A 490 9.03 -0.54 32.42
N GLY A 491 8.10 -0.04 31.58
CA GLY A 491 6.78 -0.63 31.43
C GLY A 491 5.79 -0.34 32.59
N ALA A 492 6.15 0.51 33.56
CA ALA A 492 5.22 0.91 34.61
C ALA A 492 3.96 1.56 34.03
N ASP A 493 2.78 1.19 34.51
CA ASP A 493 1.52 1.66 33.98
C ASP A 493 0.95 2.86 34.73
N TYR A 494 0.21 3.65 34.00
CA TYR A 494 -0.45 4.88 34.43
C TYR A 494 -1.84 4.94 33.81
N LEU A 495 -2.77 5.57 34.52
CA LEU A 495 -4.07 5.92 33.96
C LEU A 495 -4.14 7.42 33.71
N ARG A 496 -4.70 7.83 32.59
CA ARG A 496 -4.87 9.26 32.28
C ARG A 496 -6.25 9.74 32.71
N LEU A 497 -6.26 10.77 33.58
CA LEU A 497 -7.44 11.53 33.94
C LEU A 497 -7.24 13.00 33.55
N VAL A 498 -8.33 13.73 33.38
CA VAL A 498 -8.37 15.14 32.98
C VAL A 498 -9.28 15.92 33.92
N GLY A 499 -8.92 17.15 34.19
CA GLY A 499 -9.71 18.07 34.99
C GLY A 499 -8.94 18.77 36.10
N ASP A 500 -9.66 19.49 36.95
CA ASP A 500 -9.10 20.14 38.14
C ASP A 500 -9.08 19.13 39.30
N PRO A 501 -7.95 18.94 40.02
CA PRO A 501 -7.85 18.03 41.15
C PRO A 501 -8.80 18.37 42.29
N ASP A 502 -9.27 19.61 42.42
CA ASP A 502 -10.26 20.03 43.42
C ASP A 502 -11.70 19.66 43.05
N ALA A 503 -11.92 19.12 41.87
CA ALA A 503 -13.17 18.63 41.34
C ALA A 503 -13.08 17.14 40.92
N PRO A 504 -14.20 16.43 40.68
CA PRO A 504 -14.14 15.10 40.11
C PRO A 504 -13.39 15.11 38.76
N LEU A 505 -12.35 14.28 38.67
CA LEU A 505 -11.62 14.07 37.43
C LEU A 505 -12.42 13.17 36.48
N HIS A 506 -12.12 13.21 35.19
CA HIS A 506 -12.77 12.33 34.22
C HIS A 506 -11.76 11.66 33.30
N PRO A 507 -12.01 10.40 32.89
CA PRO A 507 -11.18 9.73 31.91
C PRO A 507 -11.32 10.39 30.53
N SER A 508 -10.21 10.66 29.85
CA SER A 508 -10.24 11.11 28.46
C SER A 508 -8.99 10.69 27.70
N ALA A 509 -9.17 10.29 26.44
CA ALA A 509 -8.11 10.03 25.49
C ALA A 509 -7.76 11.26 24.63
N LYS A 510 -8.60 12.28 24.61
CA LYS A 510 -8.43 13.46 23.74
C LYS A 510 -7.35 14.39 24.28
N PRO A 511 -6.50 14.98 23.41
CA PRO A 511 -5.35 15.77 23.87
C PRO A 511 -5.70 17.11 24.53
N ASP A 512 -6.82 17.75 24.19
CA ASP A 512 -7.07 19.17 24.48
C ASP A 512 -8.23 19.42 25.48
N GLU A 513 -8.61 18.43 26.29
CA GLU A 513 -9.77 18.55 27.22
C GLU A 513 -9.44 19.16 28.59
N GLY A 514 -8.28 19.83 28.78
CA GLY A 514 -7.90 20.50 30.01
C GLY A 514 -6.60 19.97 30.65
N PRO A 515 -6.32 20.30 31.93
CA PRO A 515 -5.15 19.79 32.62
C PRO A 515 -5.16 18.27 32.70
N GLU A 516 -4.10 17.60 32.22
CA GLU A 516 -3.97 16.14 32.28
C GLU A 516 -3.19 15.68 33.50
N TRP A 517 -3.57 14.55 34.03
CA TRP A 517 -2.93 13.90 35.15
C TRP A 517 -2.69 12.42 34.84
N MET A 518 -1.47 11.96 35.10
CA MET A 518 -1.14 10.54 35.08
C MET A 518 -1.24 9.98 36.49
N VAL A 519 -2.19 9.10 36.71
CA VAL A 519 -2.40 8.42 37.98
C VAL A 519 -1.46 7.25 38.11
N TYR A 520 -0.60 7.25 39.12
CA TYR A 520 0.32 6.18 39.47
C TYR A 520 -0.06 5.57 40.81
N GLU A 521 -0.26 4.25 40.85
CA GLU A 521 -0.60 3.52 42.07
C GLU A 521 0.66 3.28 42.92
N LEU A 522 0.71 3.83 44.13
CA LEU A 522 1.84 3.66 45.03
C LEU A 522 1.95 2.20 45.51
N GLY A 523 3.20 1.72 45.68
CA GLY A 523 3.48 0.37 46.20
C GLY A 523 3.25 -0.75 45.20
N ARG A 524 2.70 -0.51 44.01
CA ARG A 524 2.35 -1.55 43.05
C ARG A 524 3.55 -2.32 42.51
N PHE A 525 4.71 -1.69 42.45
CA PHE A 525 5.94 -2.28 41.93
C PHE A 525 7.00 -2.55 43.00
N GLU A 526 6.65 -2.38 44.27
CA GLU A 526 7.53 -2.72 45.38
C GLU A 526 7.65 -4.26 45.48
N GLY A 527 8.86 -4.77 45.28
CA GLY A 527 9.13 -6.22 45.34
C GLY A 527 9.14 -6.97 43.99
N VAL A 528 8.92 -6.29 42.87
CA VAL A 528 8.95 -6.92 41.53
C VAL A 528 10.35 -6.96 40.89
N ASP A 529 11.34 -6.32 41.52
CA ASP A 529 12.68 -6.13 40.94
C ASP A 529 13.71 -7.24 41.27
N ALA A 530 13.29 -8.38 41.84
CA ALA A 530 14.28 -9.36 42.37
C ALA A 530 14.76 -10.42 41.37
N ASP A 531 14.17 -10.61 40.19
CA ASP A 531 14.45 -11.83 39.38
C ASP A 531 14.79 -11.64 37.90
N GLU A 532 15.08 -10.45 37.41
CA GLU A 532 15.61 -10.30 36.04
C GLU A 532 16.72 -9.21 35.97
N GLU A 533 17.87 -9.45 36.59
CA GLU A 533 19.12 -8.89 36.13
C GLU A 533 19.55 -9.66 34.88
N ASP A 534 19.34 -9.05 33.74
CA ASP A 534 19.85 -9.51 32.45
C ASP A 534 21.38 -9.33 32.46
N ASP A 535 22.10 -10.45 32.70
CA ASP A 535 23.56 -10.54 32.55
C ASP A 535 23.95 -10.20 31.10
N THR A 536 24.10 -8.94 30.79
CA THR A 536 24.89 -8.48 29.64
C THR A 536 26.23 -8.02 30.15
N GLU A 537 27.18 -8.94 30.26
CA GLU A 537 28.60 -8.64 30.30
C GLU A 537 29.01 -7.96 29.01
N ASP A 538 29.12 -6.63 29.07
CA ASP A 538 29.68 -5.81 28.01
C ASP A 538 31.21 -5.77 28.23
N GLU A 539 31.93 -6.74 27.64
CA GLU A 539 33.39 -6.67 27.50
C GLU A 539 33.73 -5.64 26.42
N GLY A 540 34.16 -4.46 26.85
CA GLY A 540 34.65 -3.50 25.88
C GLY A 540 35.13 -2.16 26.38
N ASN A 541 36.30 -2.16 26.96
CA ASN A 541 37.32 -1.09 26.90
C ASN A 541 36.98 0.32 27.43
N GLY A 542 37.70 0.66 28.48
CA GLY A 542 37.61 1.90 29.20
C GLY A 542 37.94 3.14 28.38
N SER A 543 37.21 4.18 28.66
CA SER A 543 37.73 5.54 28.81
C SER A 543 36.71 6.44 29.52
N GLU A 544 37.19 6.96 30.63
CA GLU A 544 36.80 8.20 31.29
C GLU A 544 35.34 8.50 31.66
N ALA A 545 35.17 8.48 32.96
CA ALA A 545 34.06 9.00 33.75
C ALA A 545 33.49 10.33 33.22
N GLY A 546 32.48 10.22 32.36
CA GLY A 546 31.56 11.30 32.06
C GLY A 546 30.58 11.46 33.20
N ARG A 547 30.82 12.45 34.09
CA ARG A 547 29.88 12.92 35.12
C ARG A 547 28.46 12.96 34.55
N ARG A 548 27.55 12.10 35.06
CA ARG A 548 26.11 12.26 34.88
C ARG A 548 25.70 13.66 35.35
N ARG A 549 25.60 14.61 34.42
CA ARG A 549 24.97 15.89 34.68
C ARG A 549 23.51 15.61 34.97
N SER A 550 23.12 15.79 36.24
CA SER A 550 21.72 15.89 36.65
C SER A 550 21.08 16.97 35.77
N ARG A 551 20.31 16.52 34.75
CA ARG A 551 19.55 17.44 33.92
C ARG A 551 18.47 18.08 34.78
N LYS A 552 18.56 19.41 34.96
CA LYS A 552 17.52 20.21 35.64
C LYS A 552 16.18 19.92 34.98
N MET A 553 15.16 19.68 35.82
CA MET A 553 13.77 19.50 35.36
C MET A 553 13.35 20.70 34.50
N PRO A 554 12.63 20.48 33.39
CA PRO A 554 12.04 21.55 32.61
C PRO A 554 11.19 22.48 33.48
N GLU A 555 11.20 23.77 33.20
CA GLU A 555 10.54 24.81 34.01
C GLU A 555 9.03 24.60 34.16
N GLN A 556 8.38 23.93 33.17
CA GLN A 556 6.97 23.60 33.23
C GLN A 556 6.62 22.55 34.31
N ILE A 557 7.58 21.69 34.69
CA ILE A 557 7.38 20.69 35.77
C ILE A 557 7.57 21.36 37.14
N LYS A 558 8.34 22.44 37.25
CA LYS A 558 8.50 23.16 38.50
C LYS A 558 7.22 23.88 38.97
N LYS A 559 6.27 24.11 38.08
CA LYS A 559 5.03 24.86 38.37
C LYS A 559 3.87 23.99 38.88
N ARG A 560 3.97 22.66 38.81
CA ARG A 560 2.93 21.74 39.28
C ARG A 560 3.55 20.68 40.17
N PRO A 561 3.22 20.66 41.48
CA PRO A 561 3.75 19.66 42.40
C PRO A 561 3.21 18.27 42.08
N LEU A 562 4.00 17.23 42.34
CA LEU A 562 3.54 15.86 42.43
C LEU A 562 2.71 15.76 43.70
N LEU A 563 1.51 15.19 43.61
CA LEU A 563 0.58 15.09 44.71
C LEU A 563 0.45 13.61 45.13
N ASP A 564 0.99 13.28 46.32
CA ASP A 564 0.77 12.00 46.97
C ASP A 564 -0.57 12.05 47.69
N SER A 565 -1.46 11.09 47.41
CA SER A 565 -2.85 11.27 47.70
C SER A 565 -3.64 9.98 47.55
N SER A 566 -4.95 10.09 47.68
CA SER A 566 -5.89 8.98 47.48
C SER A 566 -6.94 9.31 46.43
N LEU A 567 -7.44 8.26 45.78
CA LEU A 567 -8.47 8.32 44.75
C LEU A 567 -9.68 7.49 45.16
N ASP A 568 -10.88 8.10 45.07
CA ASP A 568 -12.15 7.38 45.04
C ASP A 568 -12.37 6.82 43.63
N PRO A 569 -12.31 5.50 43.45
CA PRO A 569 -12.46 4.93 42.10
C PRO A 569 -13.90 4.94 41.58
N GLN A 570 -14.91 5.22 42.43
CA GLN A 570 -16.31 5.36 42.02
C GLN A 570 -16.67 6.78 41.59
N GLY A 571 -16.31 7.76 42.41
CA GLY A 571 -16.64 9.16 42.17
C GLY A 571 -15.58 9.92 41.42
N LEU A 572 -14.43 9.30 41.10
CA LEU A 572 -13.23 9.90 40.50
C LEU A 572 -12.78 11.17 41.22
N ARG A 573 -13.03 11.19 42.55
CA ARG A 573 -12.63 12.28 43.43
C ARG A 573 -11.25 12.01 43.98
N PHE A 574 -10.50 13.05 44.04
CA PHE A 574 -9.13 13.04 44.50
C PHE A 574 -9.02 13.75 45.85
N SER A 575 -8.18 13.25 46.76
CA SER A 575 -7.87 13.89 48.04
C SER A 575 -6.36 13.95 48.24
N ALA A 576 -5.87 15.10 48.64
CA ALA A 576 -4.49 15.29 49.05
C ALA A 576 -4.13 14.50 50.34
N ASN A 577 -5.13 13.98 51.07
CA ASN A 577 -4.90 13.11 52.22
C ASN A 577 -4.93 11.64 51.74
N PRO A 578 -3.85 10.87 51.88
CA PRO A 578 -3.78 9.48 51.43
C PRO A 578 -4.73 8.51 52.20
N GLU A 579 -5.30 8.93 53.30
CA GLU A 579 -6.21 8.09 54.12
C GLU A 579 -7.70 8.31 53.79
N ASN A 580 -8.04 9.29 52.95
CA ASN A 580 -9.44 9.63 52.69
C ASN A 580 -10.15 8.64 51.75
N TYR A 581 -9.42 8.01 50.81
CA TYR A 581 -9.98 7.09 49.84
C TYR A 581 -9.15 5.80 49.76
N PRO A 582 -9.74 4.71 49.23
CA PRO A 582 -9.11 3.38 49.31
C PRO A 582 -7.88 3.21 48.43
N VAL A 583 -7.73 3.97 47.33
CA VAL A 583 -6.63 3.79 46.41
C VAL A 583 -5.56 4.84 46.62
N LYS A 584 -4.36 4.42 47.06
CA LYS A 584 -3.21 5.32 47.22
C LYS A 584 -2.59 5.60 45.88
N VAL A 585 -2.50 6.86 45.47
CA VAL A 585 -2.03 7.29 44.16
C VAL A 585 -1.16 8.53 44.26
N THR A 586 -0.31 8.71 43.24
CA THR A 586 0.37 9.97 42.97
C THR A 586 -0.12 10.52 41.64
N LEU A 587 -0.55 11.78 41.61
CA LEU A 587 -0.87 12.47 40.37
C LEU A 587 0.38 13.13 39.76
N VAL A 588 0.68 12.77 38.54
CA VAL A 588 1.81 13.31 37.79
C VAL A 588 1.30 14.26 36.71
N PRO A 589 1.61 15.56 36.80
CA PRO A 589 1.08 16.56 35.86
C PRO A 589 1.76 16.55 34.49
N ALA A 590 2.73 15.66 34.26
CA ALA A 590 3.48 15.60 33.01
C ALA A 590 3.96 14.17 32.72
N ARG A 591 4.04 13.84 31.46
CA ARG A 591 4.47 12.53 30.94
C ARG A 591 5.98 12.40 30.69
N THR A 592 6.77 13.37 31.14
CA THR A 592 8.20 13.47 30.81
C THR A 592 9.12 12.71 31.76
N ARG A 593 8.60 12.27 32.92
CA ARG A 593 9.34 11.51 33.95
C ARG A 593 8.52 10.37 34.50
N CYS A 594 9.12 9.19 34.58
CA CYS A 594 8.52 8.02 35.22
C CYS A 594 8.81 8.02 36.73
N LEU A 595 7.80 7.79 37.57
CA LEU A 595 7.96 7.68 39.03
C LEU A 595 8.61 6.35 39.44
N CYS A 596 8.37 5.26 38.68
CA CYS A 596 8.90 3.95 39.00
C CYS A 596 10.44 3.85 38.76
N CYS A 597 10.93 4.23 37.58
CA CYS A 597 12.35 4.10 37.24
C CYS A 597 13.11 5.43 37.20
N GLY A 598 12.46 6.54 37.49
CA GLY A 598 13.08 7.88 37.39
C GLY A 598 13.48 8.33 35.99
N GLY A 599 13.23 7.49 34.99
CA GLY A 599 13.65 7.72 33.60
C GLY A 599 12.99 8.93 32.97
N THR A 600 13.74 9.61 32.08
CA THR A 600 13.29 10.75 31.27
C THR A 600 13.73 10.58 29.82
N ALA A 601 12.97 11.12 28.89
CA ALA A 601 13.30 11.10 27.45
C ALA A 601 13.63 12.50 26.88
N GLY A 602 14.28 13.33 27.68
CA GLY A 602 14.62 14.71 27.30
C GLY A 602 13.38 15.59 27.17
N SER A 603 13.12 16.12 25.99
CA SER A 603 11.93 16.93 25.69
C SER A 603 10.71 16.09 25.26
N ARG A 604 10.84 14.77 25.16
CA ARG A 604 9.76 13.86 24.75
C ARG A 604 9.10 13.24 25.97
N ASN A 605 7.85 12.77 25.77
CA ASN A 605 7.15 12.02 26.79
C ASN A 605 7.76 10.63 26.94
N VAL A 606 8.07 10.22 28.18
CA VAL A 606 8.49 8.87 28.53
C VAL A 606 7.30 7.98 28.86
N ILE A 607 6.19 8.57 29.36
CA ILE A 607 4.93 7.89 29.59
C ILE A 607 4.08 8.08 28.34
N THR A 608 3.74 6.99 27.67
CA THR A 608 3.07 7.01 26.36
C THR A 608 1.81 6.17 26.35
N PRO A 609 0.79 6.56 25.58
CA PRO A 609 -0.46 5.80 25.53
C PRO A 609 -0.23 4.40 24.94
N VAL A 610 -0.96 3.42 25.46
CA VAL A 610 -1.06 2.09 24.85
C VAL A 610 -2.06 2.18 23.70
N SER A 611 -1.61 2.80 22.64
CA SER A 611 -2.41 3.05 21.43
C SER A 611 -1.51 3.04 20.20
N LEU A 612 -2.08 2.70 19.05
CA LEU A 612 -1.37 2.77 17.79
C LEU A 612 -2.18 3.54 16.76
N GLY A 613 -1.59 4.61 16.25
CA GLY A 613 -2.17 5.38 15.14
C GLY A 613 -2.06 4.63 13.81
N THR A 614 -3.01 4.85 12.91
CA THR A 614 -3.09 4.20 11.59
C THR A 614 -1.78 4.33 10.79
N SER A 615 -1.12 5.49 10.83
CA SER A 615 0.14 5.72 10.10
C SER A 615 1.30 4.85 10.61
N ALA A 616 1.36 4.57 11.92
CA ALA A 616 2.38 3.72 12.51
C ALA A 616 2.12 2.25 12.14
N ALA A 617 0.87 1.80 12.22
CA ALA A 617 0.46 0.47 11.80
C ALA A 617 0.85 0.20 10.33
N VAL A 618 0.53 1.13 9.42
CA VAL A 618 0.88 1.01 8.00
C VAL A 618 2.40 0.87 7.80
N LYS A 619 3.22 1.66 8.52
CA LYS A 619 4.69 1.57 8.41
C LYS A 619 5.23 0.22 8.83
N VAL A 620 4.71 -0.37 9.91
CA VAL A 620 5.13 -1.69 10.39
C VAL A 620 4.74 -2.78 9.41
N VAL A 621 3.49 -2.75 8.93
CA VAL A 621 2.97 -3.70 7.94
C VAL A 621 3.78 -3.66 6.64
N VAL A 622 4.07 -2.47 6.10
CA VAL A 622 4.87 -2.31 4.88
C VAL A 622 6.31 -2.83 5.09
N ARG A 623 6.90 -2.60 6.27
CA ARG A 623 8.23 -3.11 6.61
C ARG A 623 8.25 -4.63 6.74
N GLY A 624 7.24 -5.24 7.35
CA GLY A 624 7.08 -6.70 7.42
C GLY A 624 6.97 -7.31 6.03
N TRP A 625 6.23 -6.65 5.12
CA TRP A 625 6.09 -7.08 3.73
C TRP A 625 7.41 -7.06 2.93
N SER A 626 8.31 -6.13 3.23
CA SER A 626 9.60 -5.97 2.52
C SER A 626 10.72 -6.90 3.01
N LYS A 627 10.53 -7.63 4.10
CA LYS A 627 11.52 -8.57 4.62
C LYS A 627 11.57 -9.87 3.79
N PRO A 628 12.78 -10.46 3.58
CA PRO A 628 12.88 -11.78 2.98
C PRO A 628 12.20 -12.83 3.87
N TRP A 629 11.41 -13.70 3.26
CA TRP A 629 10.73 -14.79 3.95
C TRP A 629 11.74 -15.75 4.62
N PRO A 630 11.55 -16.09 5.90
CA PRO A 630 12.37 -17.12 6.51
C PRO A 630 12.14 -18.46 5.80
N ARG A 631 13.21 -19.04 5.25
CA ARG A 631 13.17 -20.44 4.81
C ARG A 631 13.09 -21.29 6.05
N ARG A 632 11.95 -21.89 6.38
CA ARG A 632 11.91 -22.98 7.36
C ARG A 632 12.65 -24.15 6.74
N THR A 633 13.87 -24.44 7.23
CA THR A 633 14.50 -25.73 7.04
C THR A 633 13.70 -26.74 7.87
N ALA A 634 13.18 -27.76 7.20
CA ALA A 634 12.60 -28.90 7.90
C ALA A 634 13.66 -29.51 8.82
N THR A 635 13.26 -29.81 10.06
CA THR A 635 14.02 -30.46 11.14
C THR A 635 14.89 -29.56 12.03
N GLY A 636 14.34 -29.26 13.21
CA GLY A 636 15.07 -28.80 14.38
C GLY A 636 14.13 -28.19 15.42
N PRO A 637 14.27 -28.51 16.73
CA PRO A 637 13.44 -27.87 17.74
C PRO A 637 13.68 -26.37 17.73
N VAL A 638 12.61 -25.61 17.95
CA VAL A 638 12.64 -24.15 18.07
C VAL A 638 13.55 -23.80 19.25
N THR A 639 14.81 -23.51 18.98
CA THR A 639 15.64 -22.77 19.93
C THR A 639 15.21 -21.31 19.78
N THR A 640 14.55 -20.79 20.79
CA THR A 640 14.33 -19.37 21.01
C THR A 640 15.70 -18.69 20.95
N ALA A 641 16.00 -18.05 19.83
CA ALA A 641 17.11 -17.12 19.74
C ALA A 641 16.74 -15.91 20.60
N ARG A 642 17.29 -15.89 21.80
CA ARG A 642 17.28 -14.74 22.69
C ARG A 642 18.08 -13.60 22.07
N ASN A 643 17.50 -12.40 22.19
CA ASN A 643 18.14 -11.10 22.25
C ASN A 643 19.10 -10.71 21.12
N GLY A 644 18.55 -10.00 20.12
CA GLY A 644 19.30 -9.05 19.31
C GLY A 644 18.87 -7.65 19.68
N SER A 645 19.74 -6.92 20.38
CA SER A 645 19.58 -5.50 20.69
C SER A 645 19.40 -4.67 19.40
N TRP A 646 18.29 -3.99 19.29
CA TRP A 646 18.06 -3.01 18.20
C TRP A 646 18.72 -1.69 18.57
N SER A 647 19.97 -1.48 18.14
CA SER A 647 20.54 -0.14 18.07
C SER A 647 19.92 0.60 16.89
N SER A 648 19.42 1.80 17.15
CA SER A 648 18.94 2.76 16.16
C SER A 648 20.05 3.05 15.14
N ALA A 649 19.94 2.45 13.94
CA ALA A 649 20.79 2.81 12.83
C ALA A 649 20.35 4.16 12.27
N THR A 650 20.95 5.20 12.76
CA THR A 650 21.03 6.51 12.12
C THR A 650 21.86 6.32 10.86
N ALA A 651 21.27 6.52 9.68
CA ALA A 651 22.00 6.52 8.43
C ALA A 651 23.06 7.64 8.46
N ALA A 652 24.29 7.29 8.72
CA ALA A 652 25.43 8.16 8.54
C ALA A 652 25.69 8.32 7.04
N ARG A 653 25.51 9.52 6.53
CA ARG A 653 26.01 9.95 5.24
C ARG A 653 27.52 9.92 5.27
N THR A 654 28.14 9.04 4.51
CA THR A 654 29.56 9.09 4.17
C THR A 654 29.82 10.26 3.25
N PRO A 655 30.77 11.15 3.54
CA PRO A 655 31.18 12.21 2.61
C PRO A 655 32.05 11.62 1.49
N PRO A 656 32.02 12.16 0.27
CA PRO A 656 32.85 11.68 -0.82
C PRO A 656 34.32 12.01 -0.56
N THR A 657 35.17 10.99 -0.66
CA THR A 657 36.62 11.12 -0.66
C THR A 657 37.06 11.92 -1.89
N ARG A 658 37.68 13.07 -1.67
CA ARG A 658 38.50 13.77 -2.67
C ARG A 658 39.68 12.87 -3.03
N ARG A 659 39.77 12.49 -4.27
CA ARG A 659 41.06 12.14 -4.88
C ARG A 659 41.60 13.38 -5.56
N GLY A 660 42.74 13.83 -5.10
CA GLY A 660 43.56 14.83 -5.79
C GLY A 660 44.42 14.15 -6.88
N SER A 661 44.56 14.80 -7.88
CA SER A 661 45.63 15.21 -8.79
C SER A 661 45.08 15.46 -10.18
#